data_8d5c29e611847e0d888802dafdc68123
#
_entry.id   8d5c29e611847e0d888802dafdc68123
#
_cell.length_a   1.000
_cell.length_b   1.000
_cell.length_c   1.000
_cell.angle_alpha   90.00
_cell.angle_beta   90.00
_cell.angle_gamma   90.00
#
_symmetry.space_group_name_H-M   'P 1'
#
loop_
_entity.id
_entity.type
_entity.pdbx_description
1 polymer ?
#
loop_
_entity_poly.entity_id
_entity_poly.type
_entity_poly.pdbx_seq_one_letter_code
_entity_poly.pdbx_strand_id
1 'polypeptide(L)'
;MSMDSDTSSHSGADHRSFRQITRDRLLIEMLGSTRKSSKSTWKVLIMDKLTVKIMSFSCKMADITEEGVSLVEDLYKRRQPLPSMDAIYFMQPTKENIRIFMSDMSGRNPLYKKAYVFFSSPVQRELVAHIKKDTTVLTRIGALSEMNLEYFAIDSQGFITDHDKALEELFSEDAGGSHNYNACLHTMATRIATVFVSMREFPRVHYRVARTIDASTLTTLRDLVPTKLAASVWNCLARYKSTIPEFPQTETCELLIVDRSIDQIAPVIHEWTYDAMCHDLLCMDGNKYVQEFPSKNGSANETKEVLLEDHDPVWLELRHAHIADVNERLHEKMTNFVSKNKAAQLQQARSGGELSTKQLQKMVQALPQYSDQIDKLTLHVEIAGKLNNIIKEQHLKVVGQLEQDLAFGDAGTKELINFLRTHLDVSRENKLRLLMIYAAINPEKFGSEKGAKLMQLAGLSADDMIVVNNMRCLCGPDTKKPSAGGFTLKFDLHKKKHGIRKDRIGEESTWMLSRFYPILEDLIEKLSKGELPKDEYHCMNDPSPSFRRIPGSTSAQTSPAHQPAQSMRSRRIGGTWARPRNSDDGYSSDSVLKHASSDLRKFGQRLFIFVIGGATRSELRAAHKLSGKLKREIILGSSSLDDPPQFITI
;
A
#
# COMPACT_ATOMS: atom_id res chain seq x y z
N MET A 1 34.89 32.10 -26.28
CA MET A 1 34.06 30.91 -26.56
C MET A 1 33.36 30.52 -25.30
N SER A 2 32.12 30.95 -25.17
CA SER A 2 31.22 30.66 -24.07
C SER A 2 30.72 29.24 -24.23
N MET A 3 30.88 28.41 -23.22
CA MET A 3 30.15 27.14 -23.10
C MET A 3 28.94 27.39 -22.23
N ASP A 4 27.81 27.37 -22.88
CA ASP A 4 26.50 27.41 -22.27
C ASP A 4 26.30 26.15 -21.42
N SER A 5 26.06 26.37 -20.13
CA SER A 5 25.57 25.33 -19.23
C SER A 5 24.09 25.16 -19.47
N ASP A 6 23.71 24.16 -20.25
CA ASP A 6 22.36 23.68 -20.35
C ASP A 6 21.88 23.10 -19.00
N THR A 7 21.40 23.99 -18.16
CA THR A 7 20.44 23.59 -17.10
C THR A 7 19.11 23.38 -17.79
N SER A 8 18.87 22.15 -18.25
CA SER A 8 17.54 21.72 -18.67
C SER A 8 16.63 21.78 -17.43
N SER A 9 15.95 22.90 -17.27
CA SER A 9 14.79 23.05 -16.43
C SER A 9 13.70 22.11 -16.94
N HIS A 10 13.65 20.90 -16.40
CA HIS A 10 12.48 20.04 -16.53
C HIS A 10 11.33 20.69 -15.75
N SER A 11 10.58 21.55 -16.44
CA SER A 11 9.23 21.94 -16.02
C SER A 11 8.25 20.79 -16.30
N GLY A 12 8.52 19.61 -15.73
CA GLY A 12 7.54 18.59 -15.53
C GLY A 12 6.72 19.00 -14.31
N ALA A 13 5.43 19.26 -14.45
CA ALA A 13 4.54 19.38 -13.31
C ALA A 13 4.76 18.13 -12.44
N ASP A 14 5.27 18.33 -11.22
CA ASP A 14 5.62 17.24 -10.32
C ASP A 14 4.39 16.36 -10.05
N HIS A 15 4.45 15.13 -10.55
CA HIS A 15 3.43 14.11 -10.26
C HIS A 15 3.54 13.76 -8.78
N ARG A 16 2.54 14.15 -7.97
CA ARG A 16 2.49 13.82 -6.56
C ARG A 16 2.01 12.39 -6.38
N SER A 17 2.82 11.56 -5.76
CA SER A 17 2.44 10.19 -5.39
C SER A 17 1.33 10.20 -4.32
N PHE A 18 0.62 9.08 -4.18
CA PHE A 18 -0.41 8.88 -3.16
C PHE A 18 0.08 9.25 -1.75
N ARG A 19 1.28 8.77 -1.37
CA ARG A 19 1.89 9.10 -0.06
C ARG A 19 2.19 10.58 0.10
N GLN A 20 2.66 11.25 -0.97
CA GLN A 20 2.90 12.70 -0.94
C GLN A 20 1.61 13.50 -0.76
N ILE A 21 0.52 13.11 -1.43
CA ILE A 21 -0.80 13.74 -1.26
C ILE A 21 -1.25 13.61 0.20
N THR A 22 -1.11 12.41 0.79
CA THR A 22 -1.45 12.19 2.21
C THR A 22 -0.62 13.08 3.13
N ARG A 23 0.69 13.14 2.90
CA ARG A 23 1.61 14.00 3.65
C ARG A 23 1.24 15.48 3.53
N ASP A 24 0.96 15.97 2.35
CA ASP A 24 0.58 17.36 2.10
C ASP A 24 -0.74 17.72 2.80
N ARG A 25 -1.71 16.82 2.85
CA ARG A 25 -2.94 17.02 3.63
C ARG A 25 -2.66 17.18 5.11
N LEU A 26 -1.79 16.37 5.69
CA LEU A 26 -1.42 16.45 7.11
C LEU A 26 -0.61 17.71 7.42
N LEU A 27 0.39 18.04 6.62
CA LEU A 27 1.27 19.16 6.86
C LEU A 27 0.64 20.50 6.45
N ILE A 28 0.13 20.63 5.24
CA ILE A 28 -0.33 21.91 4.70
C ILE A 28 -1.78 22.19 5.09
N GLU A 29 -2.68 21.21 4.87
CA GLU A 29 -4.12 21.39 5.12
C GLU A 29 -4.43 21.39 6.62
N MET A 30 -3.85 20.49 7.40
CA MET A 30 -4.09 20.42 8.84
C MET A 30 -3.17 21.36 9.63
N LEU A 31 -1.87 21.08 9.70
CA LEU A 31 -0.95 21.87 10.54
C LEU A 31 -0.78 23.30 10.03
N GLY A 32 -0.55 23.47 8.72
CA GLY A 32 -0.34 24.76 8.07
C GLY A 32 -1.53 25.71 8.19
N SER A 33 -2.78 25.18 8.17
CA SER A 33 -3.98 26.00 8.33
C SER A 33 -4.04 26.75 9.67
N THR A 34 -3.44 26.17 10.69
CA THR A 34 -3.40 26.77 12.05
C THR A 34 -2.44 27.95 12.16
N ARG A 35 -1.47 28.10 11.24
CA ARG A 35 -0.52 29.22 11.23
C ARG A 35 -1.20 30.56 10.97
N LYS A 36 -2.18 30.59 10.08
CA LYS A 36 -2.92 31.81 9.72
C LYS A 36 -3.82 32.32 10.83
N SER A 37 -4.30 31.42 11.68
CA SER A 37 -5.28 31.72 12.74
C SER A 37 -4.65 31.95 14.11
N SER A 38 -3.38 31.60 14.28
CA SER A 38 -2.68 31.64 15.57
C SER A 38 -1.63 32.76 15.62
N LYS A 39 -1.63 33.51 16.70
CA LYS A 39 -0.54 34.45 17.04
C LYS A 39 0.66 33.77 17.72
N SER A 40 0.49 32.50 18.12
CA SER A 40 1.55 31.72 18.75
C SER A 40 2.44 31.09 17.65
N THR A 41 3.76 31.21 17.83
CA THR A 41 4.74 30.63 16.92
C THR A 41 4.82 29.10 17.09
N TRP A 42 4.62 28.61 18.31
CA TRP A 42 4.76 27.20 18.67
C TRP A 42 3.46 26.64 19.22
N LYS A 43 3.18 25.37 18.88
CA LYS A 43 1.96 24.65 19.24
C LYS A 43 2.26 23.26 19.78
N VAL A 44 1.32 22.70 20.51
CA VAL A 44 1.33 21.31 20.96
C VAL A 44 0.42 20.49 20.03
N LEU A 45 0.91 19.39 19.48
CA LEU A 45 0.11 18.43 18.72
C LEU A 45 -0.29 17.27 19.62
N ILE A 46 -1.58 17.03 19.76
CA ILE A 46 -2.15 16.00 20.63
C ILE A 46 -2.88 14.99 19.76
N MET A 47 -2.52 13.72 19.90
CA MET A 47 -3.02 12.66 19.05
C MET A 47 -3.42 11.43 19.86
N ASP A 48 -4.40 10.68 19.36
CA ASP A 48 -4.71 9.34 19.84
C ASP A 48 -3.84 8.28 19.13
N LYS A 49 -3.96 7.01 19.52
CA LYS A 49 -3.15 5.91 18.97
C LYS A 49 -3.27 5.78 17.45
N LEU A 50 -4.49 5.94 16.90
CA LEU A 50 -4.73 5.82 15.47
C LEU A 50 -4.06 6.97 14.70
N THR A 51 -4.27 8.20 15.16
CA THR A 51 -3.78 9.40 14.48
C THR A 51 -2.27 9.56 14.59
N VAL A 52 -1.65 9.11 15.69
CA VAL A 52 -0.18 8.95 15.77
C VAL A 52 0.32 8.03 14.68
N LYS A 53 -0.34 6.87 14.49
CA LYS A 53 0.04 5.89 13.47
C LYS A 53 -0.12 6.48 12.05
N ILE A 54 -1.21 7.18 11.77
CA ILE A 54 -1.43 7.88 10.49
C ILE A 54 -0.29 8.88 10.20
N MET A 55 0.06 9.71 11.19
CA MET A 55 1.16 10.68 11.05
C MET A 55 2.50 9.99 10.80
N SER A 56 2.80 8.91 11.54
CA SER A 56 4.10 8.22 11.45
C SER A 56 4.35 7.55 10.10
N PHE A 57 3.30 7.11 9.39
CA PHE A 57 3.43 6.54 8.05
C PHE A 57 3.70 7.60 6.96
N SER A 58 3.38 8.87 7.22
CA SER A 58 3.41 9.91 6.19
C SER A 58 4.39 11.05 6.47
N CYS A 59 4.70 11.34 7.74
CA CYS A 59 5.47 12.50 8.15
C CYS A 59 6.60 12.14 9.11
N LYS A 60 7.74 12.84 8.98
CA LYS A 60 8.84 12.78 9.94
C LYS A 60 8.67 13.86 11.01
N MET A 61 9.31 13.68 12.18
CA MET A 61 9.29 14.70 13.22
C MET A 61 9.83 16.06 12.75
N ALA A 62 10.84 16.06 11.87
CA ALA A 62 11.35 17.29 11.27
C ALA A 62 10.26 18.06 10.52
N ASP A 63 9.48 17.35 9.67
CA ASP A 63 8.37 17.95 8.91
C ASP A 63 7.33 18.61 9.84
N ILE A 64 6.99 17.91 10.92
CA ILE A 64 6.02 18.37 11.93
C ILE A 64 6.55 19.61 12.66
N THR A 65 7.84 19.61 13.00
CA THR A 65 8.50 20.73 13.69
C THR A 65 8.58 21.97 12.77
N GLU A 66 8.86 21.80 11.48
CA GLU A 66 8.86 22.87 10.50
C GLU A 66 7.48 23.56 10.38
N GLU A 67 6.40 22.81 10.66
CA GLU A 67 5.04 23.36 10.71
C GLU A 67 4.71 24.10 12.03
N GLY A 68 5.70 24.31 12.91
CA GLY A 68 5.56 25.09 14.15
C GLY A 68 5.01 24.27 15.32
N VAL A 69 5.17 22.97 15.30
CA VAL A 69 4.87 22.07 16.42
C VAL A 69 6.13 21.85 17.24
N SER A 70 6.10 22.25 18.52
CA SER A 70 7.24 22.07 19.44
C SER A 70 7.15 20.83 20.30
N LEU A 71 5.94 20.29 20.49
CA LEU A 71 5.69 19.15 21.35
C LEU A 71 4.59 18.27 20.75
N VAL A 72 4.79 16.96 20.79
CA VAL A 72 3.80 15.95 20.40
C VAL A 72 3.44 15.15 21.65
N GLU A 73 2.15 15.07 21.97
CA GLU A 73 1.64 14.42 23.17
C GLU A 73 0.56 13.38 22.86
N ASP A 74 0.51 12.35 23.69
CA ASP A 74 -0.52 11.33 23.67
C ASP A 74 -1.79 11.83 24.38
N LEU A 75 -2.93 11.71 23.71
CA LEU A 75 -4.23 12.15 24.24
C LEU A 75 -4.59 11.46 25.56
N TYR A 76 -4.20 10.22 25.77
CA TYR A 76 -4.55 9.41 26.94
C TYR A 76 -3.57 9.54 28.11
N LYS A 77 -2.42 10.17 27.90
CA LYS A 77 -1.44 10.41 28.97
C LYS A 77 -1.75 11.71 29.71
N ARG A 78 -1.32 11.77 30.99
CA ARG A 78 -1.40 13.01 31.76
C ARG A 78 -0.48 14.07 31.14
N ARG A 79 -1.02 15.23 30.81
CA ARG A 79 -0.31 16.35 30.19
C ARG A 79 -0.10 17.50 31.17
N GLN A 80 1.00 18.23 30.96
CA GLN A 80 1.30 19.44 31.73
C GLN A 80 0.50 20.62 31.16
N PRO A 81 -0.06 21.51 32.03
CA PRO A 81 -0.73 22.71 31.56
C PRO A 81 0.25 23.67 30.87
N LEU A 82 -0.08 24.10 29.67
CA LEU A 82 0.66 25.06 28.85
C LEU A 82 -0.28 26.19 28.38
N PRO A 83 -0.81 27.04 29.32
CA PRO A 83 -1.89 27.99 29.04
C PRO A 83 -1.49 29.13 28.09
N SER A 84 -0.22 29.31 27.80
CA SER A 84 0.29 30.27 26.80
C SER A 84 0.35 29.71 25.38
N MET A 85 0.27 28.38 25.20
CA MET A 85 0.38 27.69 23.91
C MET A 85 -0.98 27.33 23.36
N ASP A 86 -1.07 27.29 22.02
CA ASP A 86 -2.21 26.75 21.32
C ASP A 86 -1.99 25.23 21.11
N ALA A 87 -3.09 24.46 21.09
CA ALA A 87 -3.08 23.02 20.88
C ALA A 87 -3.76 22.64 19.59
N ILE A 88 -3.20 21.64 18.89
CA ILE A 88 -3.79 20.98 17.75
C ILE A 88 -4.19 19.57 18.19
N TYR A 89 -5.48 19.27 18.15
CA TYR A 89 -6.00 17.93 18.41
C TYR A 89 -6.27 17.24 17.09
N PHE A 90 -5.56 16.17 16.82
CA PHE A 90 -5.87 15.27 15.71
C PHE A 90 -6.30 13.92 16.30
N MET A 91 -7.59 13.60 16.20
CA MET A 91 -8.16 12.48 16.94
C MET A 91 -9.37 11.86 16.24
N GLN A 92 -9.66 10.61 16.58
CA GLN A 92 -10.92 9.97 16.19
C GLN A 92 -12.13 10.62 16.86
N PRO A 93 -13.29 10.73 16.20
CA PRO A 93 -14.50 11.31 16.75
C PRO A 93 -15.23 10.34 17.71
N THR A 94 -14.54 9.85 18.74
CA THR A 94 -15.12 8.98 19.77
C THR A 94 -15.62 9.79 20.96
N LYS A 95 -16.61 9.25 21.70
CA LYS A 95 -17.11 9.88 22.93
C LYS A 95 -16.01 10.09 23.96
N GLU A 96 -15.08 9.14 24.06
CA GLU A 96 -13.96 9.19 24.98
C GLU A 96 -12.98 10.33 24.64
N ASN A 97 -12.54 10.40 23.38
CA ASN A 97 -11.61 11.42 22.92
C ASN A 97 -12.20 12.84 23.11
N ILE A 98 -13.48 13.00 22.76
CA ILE A 98 -14.17 14.27 22.92
C ILE A 98 -14.28 14.64 24.40
N ARG A 99 -14.56 13.68 25.30
CA ARG A 99 -14.60 13.94 26.74
C ARG A 99 -13.25 14.40 27.27
N ILE A 100 -12.16 13.77 26.84
CA ILE A 100 -10.80 14.18 27.25
C ILE A 100 -10.50 15.58 26.71
N PHE A 101 -10.75 15.86 25.45
CA PHE A 101 -10.60 17.18 24.84
C PHE A 101 -11.38 18.26 25.62
N MET A 102 -12.64 17.97 25.92
CA MET A 102 -13.47 18.92 26.68
C MET A 102 -12.92 19.15 28.11
N SER A 103 -12.45 18.08 28.77
CA SER A 103 -11.80 18.20 30.08
C SER A 103 -10.56 19.09 30.06
N ASP A 104 -9.75 18.99 29.00
CA ASP A 104 -8.54 19.80 28.83
C ASP A 104 -8.85 21.29 28.62
N MET A 105 -9.96 21.60 27.96
CA MET A 105 -10.28 22.95 27.52
C MET A 105 -11.38 23.65 28.37
N SER A 106 -12.05 22.92 29.27
CA SER A 106 -13.14 23.45 30.07
C SER A 106 -12.66 24.25 31.32
N GLY A 107 -13.59 24.95 31.95
CA GLY A 107 -13.38 25.59 33.22
C GLY A 107 -12.50 26.87 33.18
N ARG A 108 -12.02 27.29 34.37
CA ARG A 108 -11.24 28.53 34.51
C ARG A 108 -9.76 28.37 34.14
N ASN A 109 -9.21 27.17 34.31
CA ASN A 109 -7.80 26.87 34.09
C ASN A 109 -7.65 25.77 33.01
N PRO A 110 -7.83 26.09 31.72
CA PRO A 110 -7.63 25.14 30.64
C PRO A 110 -6.14 24.77 30.49
N LEU A 111 -5.85 23.61 29.96
CA LEU A 111 -4.47 23.19 29.70
C LEU A 111 -3.80 24.07 28.63
N TYR A 112 -4.56 24.56 27.65
CA TYR A 112 -4.05 25.32 26.51
C TYR A 112 -4.86 26.58 26.26
N LYS A 113 -4.27 27.55 25.52
CA LYS A 113 -4.89 28.84 25.22
C LYS A 113 -6.05 28.70 24.23
N LYS A 114 -5.80 28.06 23.10
CA LYS A 114 -6.77 27.75 22.04
C LYS A 114 -6.59 26.31 21.57
N ALA A 115 -7.65 25.74 21.03
CA ALA A 115 -7.64 24.42 20.44
C ALA A 115 -8.07 24.47 18.97
N TYR A 116 -7.33 23.79 18.11
CA TYR A 116 -7.66 23.49 16.72
C TYR A 116 -7.95 22.00 16.65
N VAL A 117 -9.17 21.63 16.38
CA VAL A 117 -9.63 20.23 16.45
C VAL A 117 -9.86 19.69 15.06
N PHE A 118 -9.16 18.60 14.74
CA PHE A 118 -9.26 17.87 13.49
C PHE A 118 -9.66 16.42 13.77
N PHE A 119 -10.82 16.02 13.26
CA PHE A 119 -11.29 14.65 13.38
C PHE A 119 -10.82 13.83 12.19
N SER A 120 -10.35 12.61 12.45
CA SER A 120 -9.85 11.69 11.41
C SER A 120 -10.94 11.21 10.46
N SER A 121 -12.21 11.14 10.95
CA SER A 121 -13.39 10.73 10.18
C SER A 121 -14.61 11.58 10.53
N PRO A 122 -15.76 11.38 9.85
CA PRO A 122 -16.96 12.16 10.10
C PRO A 122 -17.46 12.07 11.53
N VAL A 123 -17.73 13.22 12.13
CA VAL A 123 -18.21 13.31 13.50
C VAL A 123 -19.75 13.25 13.58
N GLN A 124 -20.28 12.47 14.51
CA GLN A 124 -21.71 12.36 14.75
C GLN A 124 -22.29 13.69 15.26
N ARG A 125 -23.50 14.06 14.81
CA ARG A 125 -24.17 15.33 15.16
C ARG A 125 -24.33 15.50 16.67
N GLU A 126 -24.60 14.43 17.38
CA GLU A 126 -24.75 14.39 18.84
C GLU A 126 -23.46 14.80 19.56
N LEU A 127 -22.32 14.37 19.03
CA LEU A 127 -20.99 14.71 19.59
C LEU A 127 -20.65 16.18 19.34
N VAL A 128 -20.95 16.69 18.16
CA VAL A 128 -20.81 18.13 17.86
C VAL A 128 -21.74 18.97 18.74
N ALA A 129 -22.99 18.53 18.94
CA ALA A 129 -23.94 19.18 19.83
C ALA A 129 -23.45 19.17 21.30
N HIS A 130 -22.77 18.08 21.72
CA HIS A 130 -22.18 18.00 23.04
C HIS A 130 -21.06 19.01 23.23
N ILE A 131 -20.15 19.19 22.26
CA ILE A 131 -19.11 20.23 22.31
C ILE A 131 -19.73 21.64 22.37
N LYS A 132 -20.78 21.90 21.58
CA LYS A 132 -21.43 23.22 21.52
C LYS A 132 -22.17 23.61 22.80
N LYS A 133 -22.52 22.67 23.68
CA LYS A 133 -23.19 22.94 24.96
C LYS A 133 -22.28 23.64 25.97
N ASP A 134 -20.96 23.41 25.90
CA ASP A 134 -20.00 24.06 26.79
C ASP A 134 -19.49 25.37 26.16
N THR A 135 -20.03 26.49 26.62
CA THR A 135 -19.66 27.82 26.13
C THR A 135 -18.20 28.17 26.41
N THR A 136 -17.61 27.64 27.50
CA THR A 136 -16.23 27.92 27.86
C THR A 136 -15.26 27.24 26.92
N VAL A 137 -15.56 26.01 26.47
CA VAL A 137 -14.81 25.29 25.46
C VAL A 137 -15.00 25.95 24.09
N LEU A 138 -16.24 26.29 23.74
CA LEU A 138 -16.57 26.86 22.44
C LEU A 138 -15.81 28.15 22.11
N THR A 139 -15.63 29.04 23.12
CA THR A 139 -14.88 30.28 22.94
C THR A 139 -13.37 30.08 22.75
N ARG A 140 -12.85 28.90 23.07
CA ARG A 140 -11.45 28.54 22.93
C ARG A 140 -11.15 27.70 21.67
N ILE A 141 -12.17 27.27 20.95
CA ILE A 141 -12.00 26.57 19.69
C ILE A 141 -11.64 27.56 18.59
N GLY A 142 -10.45 27.37 17.99
CA GLY A 142 -10.01 28.13 16.83
C GLY A 142 -10.47 27.53 15.50
N ALA A 143 -10.55 26.21 15.42
CA ALA A 143 -11.08 25.46 14.29
C ALA A 143 -11.66 24.13 14.75
N LEU A 144 -12.68 23.65 14.03
CA LEU A 144 -13.27 22.32 14.18
C LEU A 144 -13.52 21.76 12.80
N SER A 145 -12.77 20.77 12.38
CA SER A 145 -12.79 20.24 11.00
C SER A 145 -12.71 18.71 10.96
N GLU A 146 -13.23 18.12 9.90
CA GLU A 146 -13.09 16.71 9.58
C GLU A 146 -12.02 16.54 8.51
N MET A 147 -10.96 15.81 8.81
CA MET A 147 -9.89 15.51 7.85
C MET A 147 -10.30 14.39 6.89
N ASN A 148 -11.15 13.47 7.34
CA ASN A 148 -11.51 12.26 6.59
C ASN A 148 -10.27 11.53 6.07
N LEU A 149 -9.39 11.16 6.99
CA LEU A 149 -8.11 10.51 6.73
C LEU A 149 -7.86 9.45 7.81
N GLU A 150 -8.27 8.20 7.56
CA GLU A 150 -8.13 7.06 8.47
C GLU A 150 -7.46 5.85 7.82
N TYR A 151 -6.62 6.04 6.84
CA TYR A 151 -5.83 4.98 6.23
C TYR A 151 -4.33 5.21 6.46
N PHE A 152 -3.52 4.19 6.21
CA PHE A 152 -2.07 4.24 6.40
C PHE A 152 -1.38 4.11 5.05
N ALA A 153 -0.75 5.20 4.60
CA ALA A 153 0.00 5.24 3.34
C ALA A 153 1.38 4.57 3.53
N ILE A 154 1.43 3.26 3.29
CA ILE A 154 2.64 2.45 3.49
C ILE A 154 3.67 2.62 2.37
N ASP A 155 3.22 3.04 1.20
CA ASP A 155 4.03 3.19 -0.01
C ASP A 155 3.52 4.36 -0.87
N SER A 156 4.30 4.75 -1.88
CA SER A 156 3.87 5.74 -2.87
C SER A 156 2.65 5.30 -3.69
N GLN A 157 2.39 3.99 -3.75
CA GLN A 157 1.25 3.37 -4.44
C GLN A 157 0.54 2.32 -3.58
N GLY A 158 0.64 2.42 -2.26
CA GLY A 158 0.07 1.43 -1.36
C GLY A 158 -0.49 2.00 -0.06
N PHE A 159 -1.62 1.43 0.39
CA PHE A 159 -2.19 1.72 1.70
C PHE A 159 -2.74 0.47 2.38
N ILE A 160 -2.82 0.51 3.70
CA ILE A 160 -3.50 -0.51 4.49
C ILE A 160 -4.58 0.09 5.37
N THR A 161 -5.51 -0.77 5.78
CA THR A 161 -6.57 -0.41 6.74
C THR A 161 -6.31 -0.92 8.15
N ASP A 162 -5.12 -1.49 8.42
CA ASP A 162 -4.68 -1.93 9.74
C ASP A 162 -5.64 -2.94 10.40
N HIS A 163 -5.97 -3.99 9.67
CA HIS A 163 -6.77 -5.11 10.12
C HIS A 163 -5.98 -6.42 9.92
N ASP A 164 -4.94 -6.60 10.73
CA ASP A 164 -4.03 -7.75 10.61
C ASP A 164 -4.75 -9.09 10.85
N LYS A 165 -5.85 -9.05 11.63
CA LYS A 165 -6.70 -10.21 11.91
C LYS A 165 -7.89 -10.37 10.97
N ALA A 166 -7.90 -9.70 9.82
CA ALA A 166 -9.04 -9.75 8.91
C ALA A 166 -9.38 -11.17 8.43
N LEU A 167 -8.37 -12.03 8.23
CA LEU A 167 -8.60 -13.43 7.86
C LEU A 167 -9.31 -14.19 8.97
N GLU A 168 -8.87 -14.06 10.20
CA GLU A 168 -9.50 -14.70 11.37
C GLU A 168 -10.92 -14.15 11.60
N GLU A 169 -11.09 -12.83 11.62
CA GLU A 169 -12.37 -12.18 11.94
C GLU A 169 -13.45 -12.35 10.87
N LEU A 170 -13.07 -12.49 9.60
CA LEU A 170 -14.02 -12.54 8.48
C LEU A 170 -14.17 -13.92 7.85
N PHE A 171 -13.16 -14.80 7.95
CA PHE A 171 -13.14 -16.07 7.23
C PHE A 171 -13.09 -17.31 8.14
N SER A 172 -12.98 -17.18 9.46
CA SER A 172 -13.09 -18.31 10.38
C SER A 172 -14.47 -18.98 10.32
N GLU A 173 -14.59 -20.21 10.81
CA GLU A 173 -15.86 -20.97 10.77
C GLU A 173 -17.00 -20.28 11.51
N ASP A 174 -16.68 -19.64 12.63
CA ASP A 174 -17.63 -18.96 13.51
C ASP A 174 -17.72 -17.44 13.29
N ALA A 175 -17.04 -16.90 12.27
CA ALA A 175 -16.95 -15.46 12.03
C ALA A 175 -18.31 -14.76 11.99
N GLY A 176 -19.31 -15.40 11.38
CA GLY A 176 -20.63 -14.79 11.17
C GLY A 176 -21.45 -14.50 12.42
N GLY A 177 -21.16 -15.16 13.53
CA GLY A 177 -21.78 -14.92 14.85
C GLY A 177 -21.05 -13.89 15.69
N SER A 178 -19.85 -13.47 15.28
CA SER A 178 -19.01 -12.55 16.04
C SER A 178 -19.43 -11.09 15.88
N HIS A 179 -19.45 -10.34 16.97
CA HIS A 179 -19.59 -8.88 16.95
C HIS A 179 -18.47 -8.21 16.14
N ASN A 180 -17.27 -8.80 16.13
CA ASN A 180 -16.10 -8.28 15.44
C ASN A 180 -16.27 -8.30 13.92
N TYR A 181 -16.99 -9.27 13.36
CA TYR A 181 -17.23 -9.37 11.92
C TYR A 181 -17.80 -8.08 11.30
N ASN A 182 -18.89 -7.58 11.86
CA ASN A 182 -19.53 -6.36 11.36
C ASN A 182 -18.70 -5.10 11.68
N ALA A 183 -18.05 -5.06 12.83
CA ALA A 183 -17.17 -3.96 13.22
C ALA A 183 -15.95 -3.86 12.29
N CYS A 184 -15.31 -4.98 11.97
CA CYS A 184 -14.20 -5.09 11.04
C CYS A 184 -14.60 -4.57 9.65
N LEU A 185 -15.70 -5.07 9.07
CA LEU A 185 -16.20 -4.62 7.77
C LEU A 185 -16.53 -3.12 7.75
N HIS A 186 -17.18 -2.61 8.79
CA HIS A 186 -17.56 -1.21 8.87
C HIS A 186 -16.35 -0.29 8.96
N THR A 187 -15.39 -0.63 9.83
CA THR A 187 -14.16 0.15 10.01
C THR A 187 -13.31 0.13 8.73
N MET A 188 -13.15 -1.04 8.13
CA MET A 188 -12.44 -1.20 6.85
C MET A 188 -13.10 -0.37 5.74
N ALA A 189 -14.43 -0.42 5.61
CA ALA A 189 -15.17 0.37 4.63
C ALA A 189 -15.01 1.88 4.85
N THR A 190 -15.04 2.33 6.08
CA THR A 190 -14.82 3.75 6.44
C THR A 190 -13.41 4.17 6.03
N ARG A 191 -12.41 3.37 6.35
CA ARG A 191 -11.01 3.66 6.00
C ARG A 191 -10.78 3.70 4.50
N ILE A 192 -11.32 2.73 3.74
CA ILE A 192 -11.27 2.75 2.27
C ILE A 192 -11.95 4.02 1.72
N ALA A 193 -13.13 4.36 2.21
CA ALA A 193 -13.85 5.53 1.74
C ALA A 193 -13.08 6.84 1.98
N THR A 194 -12.31 6.94 3.09
CA THR A 194 -11.46 8.12 3.36
C THR A 194 -10.30 8.28 2.38
N VAL A 195 -9.84 7.20 1.75
CA VAL A 195 -8.86 7.28 0.65
C VAL A 195 -9.43 8.11 -0.50
N PHE A 196 -10.65 7.80 -0.92
CA PHE A 196 -11.30 8.49 -2.03
C PHE A 196 -11.64 9.94 -1.70
N VAL A 197 -12.03 10.22 -0.45
CA VAL A 197 -12.19 11.61 0.02
C VAL A 197 -10.86 12.36 -0.04
N SER A 198 -9.78 11.74 0.39
CA SER A 198 -8.44 12.33 0.36
C SER A 198 -7.96 12.64 -1.05
N MET A 199 -8.29 11.78 -2.00
CA MET A 199 -7.93 11.93 -3.41
C MET A 199 -8.93 12.79 -4.20
N ARG A 200 -10.07 13.16 -3.60
CA ARG A 200 -11.24 13.75 -4.27
C ARG A 200 -11.66 12.97 -5.51
N GLU A 201 -11.78 11.66 -5.33
CA GLU A 201 -12.19 10.75 -6.37
C GLU A 201 -13.46 10.00 -5.98
N PHE A 202 -14.26 9.65 -6.98
CA PHE A 202 -15.44 8.82 -6.82
C PHE A 202 -15.30 7.57 -7.69
N PRO A 203 -15.17 6.37 -7.09
CA PRO A 203 -14.86 5.17 -7.84
C PRO A 203 -16.10 4.51 -8.43
N ARG A 204 -15.89 3.85 -9.56
CA ARG A 204 -16.73 2.73 -9.97
C ARG A 204 -16.31 1.50 -9.16
N VAL A 205 -17.22 0.97 -8.35
CA VAL A 205 -16.90 -0.09 -7.38
C VAL A 205 -17.21 -1.47 -7.96
N HIS A 206 -16.15 -2.20 -8.31
CA HIS A 206 -16.20 -3.61 -8.69
C HIS A 206 -15.89 -4.48 -7.48
N TYR A 207 -16.49 -5.65 -7.41
CA TYR A 207 -16.23 -6.62 -6.37
C TYR A 207 -16.39 -8.04 -6.88
N ARG A 208 -15.66 -8.96 -6.28
CA ARG A 208 -15.79 -10.38 -6.54
C ARG A 208 -17.08 -10.90 -5.92
N VAL A 209 -17.85 -11.64 -6.72
CA VAL A 209 -19.09 -12.27 -6.23
C VAL A 209 -18.85 -13.67 -5.70
N ALA A 210 -19.75 -14.11 -4.83
CA ALA A 210 -19.78 -15.49 -4.38
C ALA A 210 -19.96 -16.44 -5.59
N ARG A 211 -19.18 -17.51 -5.64
CA ARG A 211 -19.32 -18.50 -6.68
C ARG A 211 -20.57 -19.36 -6.43
N THR A 212 -21.56 -19.21 -7.28
CA THR A 212 -22.67 -20.14 -7.36
C THR A 212 -22.23 -21.31 -8.23
N ILE A 213 -21.86 -22.42 -7.59
CA ILE A 213 -21.43 -23.63 -8.33
C ILE A 213 -22.66 -24.40 -8.80
N ASP A 214 -23.75 -24.35 -8.02
CA ASP A 214 -24.98 -25.07 -8.27
C ASP A 214 -26.14 -24.45 -7.48
N ALA A 215 -27.39 -24.60 -7.92
CA ALA A 215 -28.58 -24.10 -7.21
C ALA A 215 -28.77 -24.72 -5.82
N SER A 216 -28.10 -25.85 -5.52
CA SER A 216 -28.06 -26.53 -4.23
C SER A 216 -26.92 -26.08 -3.30
N THR A 217 -25.98 -25.25 -3.78
CA THR A 217 -24.83 -24.80 -2.97
C THR A 217 -25.23 -23.60 -2.14
N LEU A 218 -25.22 -23.75 -0.81
CA LEU A 218 -25.47 -22.66 0.11
C LEU A 218 -24.29 -21.68 0.08
N THR A 219 -24.57 -20.43 -0.25
CA THR A 219 -23.60 -19.33 -0.16
C THR A 219 -23.28 -19.07 1.31
N THR A 220 -22.02 -19.15 1.69
CA THR A 220 -21.59 -18.90 3.06
C THR A 220 -21.37 -17.41 3.32
N LEU A 221 -21.28 -17.03 4.60
CA LEU A 221 -20.96 -15.64 4.96
C LEU A 221 -19.56 -15.24 4.48
N ARG A 222 -18.63 -16.18 4.37
CA ARG A 222 -17.28 -15.97 3.82
C ARG A 222 -17.32 -15.53 2.35
N ASP A 223 -18.15 -16.22 1.56
CA ASP A 223 -18.30 -15.92 0.13
C ASP A 223 -18.89 -14.52 -0.11
N LEU A 224 -19.61 -13.99 0.88
CA LEU A 224 -20.24 -12.67 0.81
C LEU A 224 -19.36 -11.52 1.32
N VAL A 225 -18.17 -11.79 1.86
CA VAL A 225 -17.31 -10.76 2.45
C VAL A 225 -16.99 -9.63 1.46
N PRO A 226 -16.51 -9.88 0.22
CA PRO A 226 -16.26 -8.82 -0.74
C PRO A 226 -17.52 -8.02 -1.12
N THR A 227 -18.67 -8.70 -1.26
CA THR A 227 -19.96 -8.06 -1.56
C THR A 227 -20.40 -7.13 -0.44
N LYS A 228 -20.31 -7.59 0.82
CA LYS A 228 -20.69 -6.79 2.00
C LYS A 228 -19.74 -5.59 2.18
N LEU A 229 -18.44 -5.79 1.98
CA LEU A 229 -17.48 -4.69 2.04
C LEU A 229 -17.76 -3.67 0.94
N ALA A 230 -17.99 -4.10 -0.31
CA ALA A 230 -18.32 -3.21 -1.42
C ALA A 230 -19.59 -2.39 -1.16
N ALA A 231 -20.63 -3.02 -0.62
CA ALA A 231 -21.86 -2.32 -0.24
C ALA A 231 -21.61 -1.29 0.88
N SER A 232 -20.80 -1.65 1.88
CA SER A 232 -20.45 -0.74 2.98
C SER A 232 -19.61 0.45 2.50
N VAL A 233 -18.63 0.22 1.62
CA VAL A 233 -17.82 1.28 0.98
C VAL A 233 -18.70 2.19 0.16
N TRP A 234 -19.60 1.62 -0.66
CA TRP A 234 -20.54 2.39 -1.47
C TRP A 234 -21.42 3.30 -0.61
N ASN A 235 -21.97 2.80 0.49
CA ASN A 235 -22.77 3.59 1.42
C ASN A 235 -21.98 4.74 2.04
N CYS A 236 -20.72 4.52 2.40
CA CYS A 236 -19.85 5.59 2.91
C CYS A 236 -19.61 6.66 1.82
N LEU A 237 -19.28 6.24 0.61
CA LEU A 237 -19.04 7.15 -0.52
C LEU A 237 -20.31 7.94 -0.91
N ALA A 238 -21.48 7.31 -0.93
CA ALA A 238 -22.75 7.97 -1.18
C ALA A 238 -23.04 9.08 -0.14
N ARG A 239 -22.73 8.81 1.13
CA ARG A 239 -22.82 9.82 2.19
C ARG A 239 -21.85 10.98 1.95
N TYR A 240 -20.57 10.71 1.62
CA TYR A 240 -19.59 11.75 1.31
C TYR A 240 -20.03 12.60 0.10
N LYS A 241 -20.55 11.95 -0.95
CA LYS A 241 -21.09 12.63 -2.14
C LYS A 241 -22.20 13.63 -1.79
N SER A 242 -23.00 13.34 -0.77
CA SER A 242 -24.07 14.22 -0.32
C SER A 242 -23.65 15.30 0.69
N THR A 243 -22.53 15.10 1.40
CA THR A 243 -22.14 15.95 2.53
C THR A 243 -20.94 16.83 2.26
N ILE A 244 -20.03 16.39 1.39
CA ILE A 244 -18.80 17.14 1.10
C ILE A 244 -19.04 18.02 -0.14
N PRO A 245 -18.90 19.34 -0.01
CA PRO A 245 -18.96 20.25 -1.15
C PRO A 245 -17.89 19.88 -2.21
N GLU A 246 -18.23 20.01 -3.48
CA GLU A 246 -17.33 19.75 -4.61
C GLU A 246 -16.79 18.30 -4.71
N PHE A 247 -17.36 17.34 -3.95
CA PHE A 247 -17.03 15.92 -4.16
C PHE A 247 -17.55 15.48 -5.55
N PRO A 248 -16.77 14.66 -6.30
CA PRO A 248 -17.16 14.27 -7.66
C PRO A 248 -18.54 13.61 -7.71
N GLN A 249 -19.38 14.05 -8.64
CA GLN A 249 -20.74 13.53 -8.82
C GLN A 249 -20.81 12.35 -9.80
N THR A 250 -19.78 12.20 -10.63
CA THR A 250 -19.59 11.09 -11.57
C THR A 250 -18.31 10.35 -11.25
N GLU A 251 -18.20 9.10 -11.69
CA GLU A 251 -17.03 8.28 -11.47
C GLU A 251 -15.79 8.90 -12.11
N THR A 252 -14.68 8.91 -11.36
CA THR A 252 -13.37 9.44 -11.79
C THR A 252 -12.30 8.36 -11.85
N CYS A 253 -12.49 7.23 -11.15
CA CYS A 253 -11.56 6.13 -11.04
C CYS A 253 -12.29 4.80 -10.91
N GLU A 254 -11.56 3.71 -10.85
CA GLU A 254 -12.10 2.37 -10.62
C GLU A 254 -11.55 1.78 -9.31
N LEU A 255 -12.40 1.08 -8.56
CA LEU A 255 -12.03 0.29 -7.39
C LEU A 255 -12.43 -1.17 -7.62
N LEU A 256 -11.50 -2.10 -7.45
CA LEU A 256 -11.77 -3.53 -7.44
C LEU A 256 -11.53 -4.09 -6.04
N ILE A 257 -12.56 -4.69 -5.43
CA ILE A 257 -12.50 -5.35 -4.13
C ILE A 257 -12.45 -6.86 -4.33
N VAL A 258 -11.39 -7.48 -3.83
CA VAL A 258 -11.17 -8.93 -3.86
C VAL A 258 -10.73 -9.42 -2.48
N ASP A 259 -10.76 -10.72 -2.26
CA ASP A 259 -10.25 -11.36 -1.07
C ASP A 259 -9.02 -12.25 -1.38
N ARG A 260 -8.35 -12.73 -0.35
CA ARG A 260 -7.13 -13.54 -0.46
C ARG A 260 -7.32 -14.85 -1.22
N SER A 261 -8.54 -15.31 -1.41
CA SER A 261 -8.82 -16.54 -2.15
C SER A 261 -8.52 -16.45 -3.66
N ILE A 262 -8.29 -15.23 -4.19
CA ILE A 262 -7.87 -15.08 -5.60
C ILE A 262 -6.48 -15.67 -5.86
N ASP A 263 -5.58 -15.56 -4.87
CA ASP A 263 -4.21 -16.03 -4.95
C ASP A 263 -3.69 -16.46 -3.59
N GLN A 264 -3.72 -17.74 -3.30
CA GLN A 264 -3.26 -18.31 -2.04
C GLN A 264 -1.76 -18.63 -2.05
N ILE A 265 -1.12 -18.57 -3.23
CA ILE A 265 0.30 -18.89 -3.39
C ILE A 265 1.16 -17.66 -3.11
N ALA A 266 0.72 -16.49 -3.55
CA ALA A 266 1.49 -15.26 -3.41
C ALA A 266 1.99 -14.95 -1.98
N PRO A 267 1.21 -15.18 -0.89
CA PRO A 267 1.71 -14.91 0.47
C PRO A 267 2.64 -15.99 1.04
N VAL A 268 2.83 -17.10 0.34
CA VAL A 268 3.58 -18.28 0.86
C VAL A 268 4.87 -18.51 0.09
N ILE A 269 4.88 -18.23 -1.22
CA ILE A 269 6.03 -18.51 -2.10
C ILE A 269 7.18 -17.56 -1.83
N HIS A 270 8.41 -18.03 -1.98
CA HIS A 270 9.58 -17.15 -1.97
C HIS A 270 9.58 -16.24 -3.20
N GLU A 271 9.44 -14.94 -2.97
CA GLU A 271 9.58 -13.90 -3.99
C GLU A 271 11.04 -13.43 -4.06
N TRP A 272 11.66 -13.50 -5.23
CA TRP A 272 13.10 -13.29 -5.42
C TRP A 272 13.50 -11.83 -5.65
N THR A 273 12.67 -10.89 -5.23
CA THR A 273 12.99 -9.46 -5.24
C THR A 273 13.57 -9.00 -3.92
N TYR A 274 14.36 -7.94 -3.96
CA TYR A 274 15.12 -7.48 -2.81
C TYR A 274 14.25 -7.12 -1.60
N ASP A 275 13.19 -6.33 -1.81
CA ASP A 275 12.25 -5.95 -0.75
C ASP A 275 11.56 -7.17 -0.15
N ALA A 276 11.01 -8.05 -0.98
CA ALA A 276 10.33 -9.25 -0.49
C ALA A 276 11.28 -10.16 0.29
N MET A 277 12.51 -10.36 -0.19
CA MET A 277 13.50 -11.20 0.51
C MET A 277 13.98 -10.57 1.83
N CYS A 278 14.08 -9.25 1.92
CA CYS A 278 14.40 -8.59 3.18
C CYS A 278 13.36 -8.90 4.26
N HIS A 279 12.09 -8.84 3.92
CA HIS A 279 11.00 -9.05 4.87
C HIS A 279 10.65 -10.52 5.10
N ASP A 280 11.01 -11.40 4.17
CA ASP A 280 10.84 -12.85 4.33
C ASP A 280 11.97 -13.48 5.17
N LEU A 281 13.22 -13.07 4.92
CA LEU A 281 14.41 -13.78 5.45
C LEU A 281 15.13 -13.05 6.57
N LEU A 282 14.89 -11.76 6.78
CA LEU A 282 15.51 -10.97 7.83
C LEU A 282 14.49 -10.59 8.91
N CYS A 283 14.97 -10.40 10.14
CA CYS A 283 14.13 -9.86 11.22
C CYS A 283 13.86 -8.37 10.96
N MET A 284 12.72 -8.10 10.33
CA MET A 284 12.22 -6.75 10.09
C MET A 284 11.08 -6.42 11.06
N ASP A 285 11.04 -5.18 11.56
CA ASP A 285 9.90 -4.63 12.28
C ASP A 285 9.29 -3.49 11.43
N GLY A 286 8.28 -3.82 10.63
CA GLY A 286 7.83 -2.97 9.54
C GLY A 286 8.97 -2.69 8.55
N ASN A 287 9.32 -1.43 8.34
CA ASN A 287 10.46 -1.06 7.48
C ASN A 287 11.77 -0.87 8.25
N LYS A 288 11.81 -1.25 9.54
CA LYS A 288 12.98 -1.08 10.38
C LYS A 288 13.88 -2.32 10.31
N TYR A 289 15.12 -2.11 9.89
CA TYR A 289 16.20 -3.09 9.90
C TYR A 289 17.17 -2.78 11.04
N VAL A 290 17.58 -3.80 11.79
CA VAL A 290 18.58 -3.67 12.86
C VAL A 290 19.93 -4.10 12.32
N GLN A 291 20.82 -3.15 12.12
CA GLN A 291 22.21 -3.38 11.71
C GLN A 291 23.07 -3.63 12.94
N GLU A 292 23.85 -4.70 12.92
CA GLU A 292 24.77 -5.07 14.00
C GLU A 292 26.21 -4.72 13.63
N PHE A 293 26.91 -4.08 14.54
CA PHE A 293 28.33 -3.77 14.41
C PHE A 293 29.14 -4.56 15.44
N PRO A 294 30.24 -5.20 15.04
CA PRO A 294 31.15 -5.84 16.01
C PRO A 294 31.75 -4.78 16.92
N SER A 295 31.56 -4.93 18.22
CA SER A 295 32.14 -4.05 19.22
C SER A 295 33.64 -4.09 19.19
N LYS A 296 34.32 -2.93 19.16
CA LYS A 296 35.77 -2.80 19.19
C LYS A 296 36.41 -3.30 20.50
N ASN A 297 35.62 -3.45 21.57
CA ASN A 297 36.12 -3.74 22.93
C ASN A 297 35.72 -5.13 23.46
N GLY A 298 35.20 -6.06 22.61
CA GLY A 298 34.79 -7.40 23.05
C GLY A 298 33.52 -7.40 23.94
N SER A 299 32.83 -6.27 24.07
CA SER A 299 31.51 -6.15 24.68
C SER A 299 30.43 -6.55 23.65
N ALA A 300 29.15 -6.57 24.07
CA ALA A 300 28.02 -6.87 23.20
C ALA A 300 28.03 -6.01 21.90
N ASN A 301 27.62 -6.59 20.77
CA ASN A 301 27.54 -5.89 19.49
C ASN A 301 26.72 -4.60 19.64
N GLU A 302 27.21 -3.53 19.05
CA GLU A 302 26.45 -2.29 18.93
C GLU A 302 25.39 -2.47 17.83
N THR A 303 24.15 -2.05 18.10
CA THR A 303 23.05 -2.13 17.14
C THR A 303 22.63 -0.75 16.70
N LYS A 304 22.35 -0.59 15.41
CA LYS A 304 21.81 0.63 14.82
C LYS A 304 20.52 0.31 14.09
N GLU A 305 19.44 0.99 14.45
CA GLU A 305 18.18 0.91 13.72
C GLU A 305 18.24 1.77 12.45
N VAL A 306 17.89 1.19 11.32
CA VAL A 306 17.85 1.87 10.02
C VAL A 306 16.49 1.62 9.38
N LEU A 307 15.89 2.67 8.79
CA LEU A 307 14.63 2.58 8.08
C LEU A 307 14.87 2.42 6.58
N LEU A 308 14.34 1.34 6.00
CA LEU A 308 14.34 1.09 4.55
C LEU A 308 13.11 1.75 3.95
N GLU A 309 13.24 2.99 3.51
CA GLU A 309 12.14 3.85 3.05
C GLU A 309 12.51 4.70 1.82
N ASP A 310 11.51 5.43 1.32
CA ASP A 310 11.60 6.26 0.11
C ASP A 310 12.69 7.36 0.16
N HIS A 311 13.21 7.69 1.34
CA HIS A 311 14.31 8.65 1.47
C HIS A 311 15.70 8.06 1.16
N ASP A 312 15.78 6.74 1.04
CA ASP A 312 17.01 6.05 0.61
C ASP A 312 16.98 5.79 -0.90
N PRO A 313 17.81 6.51 -1.69
CA PRO A 313 17.81 6.37 -3.14
C PRO A 313 18.29 4.99 -3.61
N VAL A 314 19.14 4.31 -2.82
CA VAL A 314 19.61 2.95 -3.14
C VAL A 314 18.47 1.96 -2.96
N TRP A 315 17.72 2.10 -1.86
CA TRP A 315 16.53 1.30 -1.62
C TRP A 315 15.49 1.48 -2.73
N LEU A 316 15.13 2.73 -3.05
CA LEU A 316 14.14 3.05 -4.09
C LEU A 316 14.48 2.43 -5.46
N GLU A 317 15.76 2.45 -5.82
CA GLU A 317 16.22 1.91 -7.10
C GLU A 317 16.20 0.37 -7.12
N LEU A 318 16.54 -0.27 -5.99
CA LEU A 318 16.81 -1.70 -5.96
C LEU A 318 15.68 -2.55 -5.39
N ARG A 319 14.78 -1.99 -4.59
CA ARG A 319 13.78 -2.77 -3.83
C ARG A 319 12.95 -3.74 -4.68
N HIS A 320 12.62 -3.37 -5.90
CA HIS A 320 11.81 -4.18 -6.81
C HIS A 320 12.63 -5.02 -7.80
N ALA A 321 13.95 -4.91 -7.77
CA ALA A 321 14.85 -5.70 -8.62
C ALA A 321 15.02 -7.12 -8.08
N HIS A 322 15.27 -8.07 -8.98
CA HIS A 322 15.64 -9.44 -8.61
C HIS A 322 16.97 -9.42 -7.82
N ILE A 323 17.12 -10.30 -6.82
CA ILE A 323 18.30 -10.29 -5.94
C ILE A 323 19.64 -10.44 -6.70
N ALA A 324 19.63 -11.13 -7.85
CA ALA A 324 20.82 -11.24 -8.69
C ALA A 324 21.18 -9.88 -9.32
N ASP A 325 20.20 -9.13 -9.85
CA ASP A 325 20.39 -7.77 -10.37
C ASP A 325 20.88 -6.82 -9.28
N VAL A 326 20.33 -6.96 -8.07
CA VAL A 326 20.76 -6.15 -6.91
C VAL A 326 22.23 -6.34 -6.63
N ASN A 327 22.70 -7.60 -6.61
CA ASN A 327 24.11 -7.91 -6.38
C ASN A 327 25.02 -7.28 -7.45
N GLU A 328 24.64 -7.40 -8.74
CA GLU A 328 25.41 -6.82 -9.84
C GLU A 328 25.44 -5.28 -9.76
N ARG A 329 24.28 -4.63 -9.58
CA ARG A 329 24.19 -3.17 -9.48
C ARG A 329 24.90 -2.61 -8.24
N LEU A 330 24.83 -3.27 -7.10
CA LEU A 330 25.57 -2.85 -5.91
C LEU A 330 27.07 -2.96 -6.12
N HIS A 331 27.53 -4.04 -6.76
CA HIS A 331 28.94 -4.21 -7.11
C HIS A 331 29.44 -3.11 -8.07
N GLU A 332 28.65 -2.82 -9.10
CA GLU A 332 28.94 -1.74 -10.06
C GLU A 332 28.99 -0.37 -9.37
N LYS A 333 27.98 -0.05 -8.54
CA LYS A 333 27.93 1.22 -7.80
C LYS A 333 29.13 1.38 -6.86
N MET A 334 29.49 0.32 -6.14
CA MET A 334 30.66 0.35 -5.25
C MET A 334 31.96 0.53 -6.04
N THR A 335 32.13 -0.19 -7.15
CA THR A 335 33.30 -0.06 -8.03
C THR A 335 33.40 1.35 -8.63
N ASN A 336 32.32 1.89 -9.12
CA ASN A 336 32.24 3.26 -9.66
C ASN A 336 32.53 4.30 -8.58
N PHE A 337 32.05 4.10 -7.37
CA PHE A 337 32.31 4.99 -6.25
C PHE A 337 33.80 5.00 -5.89
N VAL A 338 34.42 3.81 -5.75
CA VAL A 338 35.84 3.67 -5.45
C VAL A 338 36.72 4.25 -6.57
N SER A 339 36.35 4.02 -7.83
CA SER A 339 37.12 4.54 -8.99
C SER A 339 37.05 6.07 -9.10
N LYS A 340 35.89 6.67 -8.87
CA LYS A 340 35.72 8.15 -8.86
C LYS A 340 36.53 8.79 -7.74
N ASN A 341 36.56 8.17 -6.56
CA ASN A 341 37.35 8.66 -5.43
C ASN A 341 38.87 8.51 -5.66
N LYS A 342 39.30 7.40 -6.25
CA LYS A 342 40.71 7.22 -6.65
C LYS A 342 41.11 8.20 -7.76
N ALA A 343 40.22 8.48 -8.73
CA ALA A 343 40.47 9.46 -9.76
C ALA A 343 40.60 10.90 -9.21
N ALA A 344 39.77 11.23 -8.20
CA ALA A 344 39.90 12.51 -7.49
C ALA A 344 41.23 12.59 -6.70
N GLN A 345 41.64 11.49 -6.04
CA GLN A 345 42.93 11.41 -5.35
C GLN A 345 44.13 11.46 -6.32
N LEU A 346 44.06 10.82 -7.50
CA LEU A 346 45.08 10.85 -8.52
C LEU A 346 45.16 12.19 -9.25
N GLN A 347 44.07 12.90 -9.43
CA GLN A 347 44.08 14.28 -9.94
C GLN A 347 44.71 15.25 -8.94
N GLN A 348 44.49 15.06 -7.64
CA GLN A 348 45.19 15.80 -6.60
C GLN A 348 46.71 15.54 -6.60
N ALA A 349 47.14 14.30 -6.78
CA ALA A 349 48.54 13.93 -6.82
C ALA A 349 49.25 14.42 -8.10
N ARG A 350 48.52 14.67 -9.20
CA ARG A 350 49.04 15.18 -10.46
C ARG A 350 49.10 16.70 -10.56
N SER A 351 48.28 17.42 -9.85
CA SER A 351 48.28 18.88 -9.81
C SER A 351 49.10 19.39 -8.62
N GLY A 352 50.40 19.17 -8.62
CA GLY A 352 51.35 19.62 -7.57
C GLY A 352 51.33 21.13 -7.23
N GLY A 353 50.13 21.74 -7.19
CA GLY A 353 49.86 23.10 -6.83
C GLY A 353 48.97 23.19 -5.59
N GLU A 354 49.20 24.18 -4.77
CA GLU A 354 48.40 24.52 -3.58
C GLU A 354 46.91 24.59 -3.96
N LEU A 355 46.09 23.82 -3.25
CA LEU A 355 44.63 23.84 -3.41
C LEU A 355 44.11 25.24 -3.07
N SER A 356 43.40 25.83 -4.01
CA SER A 356 42.69 27.08 -3.75
C SER A 356 41.70 26.93 -2.62
N THR A 357 41.59 27.90 -1.73
CA THR A 357 40.67 27.94 -0.57
C THR A 357 39.22 27.65 -0.98
N LYS A 358 38.80 28.04 -2.18
CA LYS A 358 37.48 27.71 -2.76
C LYS A 358 37.30 26.23 -3.10
N GLN A 359 38.37 25.55 -3.50
CA GLN A 359 38.30 24.10 -3.81
C GLN A 359 38.26 23.28 -2.52
N LEU A 360 39.06 23.66 -1.51
CA LEU A 360 38.99 23.11 -0.15
C LEU A 360 37.60 23.29 0.47
N GLN A 361 37.00 24.47 0.31
CA GLN A 361 35.67 24.75 0.83
C GLN A 361 34.57 23.91 0.16
N LYS A 362 34.62 23.70 -1.16
CA LYS A 362 33.74 22.77 -1.89
C LYS A 362 33.92 21.32 -1.47
N MET A 363 35.16 20.88 -1.24
CA MET A 363 35.44 19.52 -0.77
C MET A 363 34.91 19.28 0.66
N VAL A 364 35.14 20.22 1.57
CA VAL A 364 34.62 20.13 2.94
C VAL A 364 33.10 20.14 2.97
N GLN A 365 32.45 20.91 2.09
CA GLN A 365 30.98 20.92 1.95
C GLN A 365 30.42 19.64 1.35
N ALA A 366 31.18 18.94 0.53
CA ALA A 366 30.77 17.68 -0.10
C ALA A 366 31.03 16.43 0.78
N LEU A 367 31.92 16.52 1.78
CA LEU A 367 32.28 15.40 2.66
C LEU A 367 31.07 14.73 3.34
N PRO A 368 30.09 15.45 3.92
CA PRO A 368 28.92 14.82 4.54
C PRO A 368 28.06 14.02 3.56
N GLN A 369 27.91 14.50 2.33
CA GLN A 369 27.15 13.82 1.28
C GLN A 369 27.82 12.55 0.79
N TYR A 370 29.17 12.55 0.71
CA TYR A 370 29.94 11.36 0.38
C TYR A 370 29.88 10.32 1.50
N SER A 371 29.91 10.73 2.77
CA SER A 371 29.78 9.82 3.90
C SER A 371 28.40 9.14 3.89
N ASP A 372 27.31 9.89 3.72
CA ASP A 372 25.94 9.35 3.69
C ASP A 372 25.74 8.36 2.52
N GLN A 373 26.29 8.65 1.32
CA GLN A 373 26.20 7.74 0.19
C GLN A 373 26.98 6.43 0.41
N ILE A 374 28.18 6.51 1.01
CA ILE A 374 28.96 5.33 1.36
C ILE A 374 28.23 4.49 2.39
N ASP A 375 27.71 5.12 3.44
CA ASP A 375 27.02 4.44 4.52
C ASP A 375 25.80 3.69 3.99
N LYS A 376 25.01 4.30 3.10
CA LYS A 376 23.87 3.64 2.44
C LYS A 376 24.30 2.49 1.54
N LEU A 377 25.30 2.69 0.68
CA LEU A 377 25.82 1.61 -0.16
C LEU A 377 26.36 0.43 0.68
N THR A 378 27.11 0.72 1.73
CA THR A 378 27.66 -0.30 2.63
C THR A 378 26.55 -1.08 3.32
N LEU A 379 25.51 -0.39 3.80
CA LEU A 379 24.33 -1.02 4.38
C LEU A 379 23.68 -2.02 3.41
N HIS A 380 23.42 -1.60 2.17
CA HIS A 380 22.76 -2.49 1.19
C HIS A 380 23.64 -3.63 0.72
N VAL A 381 24.96 -3.43 0.62
CA VAL A 381 25.92 -4.52 0.35
C VAL A 381 25.91 -5.55 1.50
N GLU A 382 25.85 -5.10 2.75
CA GLU A 382 25.75 -5.99 3.92
C GLU A 382 24.43 -6.77 3.91
N ILE A 383 23.30 -6.10 3.69
CA ILE A 383 21.98 -6.75 3.62
C ILE A 383 21.96 -7.80 2.50
N ALA A 384 22.40 -7.44 1.29
CA ALA A 384 22.48 -8.38 0.17
C ALA A 384 23.40 -9.56 0.45
N GLY A 385 24.52 -9.33 1.14
CA GLY A 385 25.44 -10.38 1.60
C GLY A 385 24.77 -11.34 2.59
N LYS A 386 24.03 -10.84 3.57
CA LYS A 386 23.26 -11.65 4.52
C LYS A 386 22.20 -12.49 3.80
N LEU A 387 21.44 -11.89 2.89
CA LEU A 387 20.44 -12.61 2.09
C LEU A 387 21.09 -13.74 1.29
N ASN A 388 22.21 -13.50 0.60
CA ASN A 388 22.90 -14.52 -0.17
C ASN A 388 23.40 -15.68 0.71
N ASN A 389 23.86 -15.41 1.93
CA ASN A 389 24.24 -16.44 2.88
C ASN A 389 23.04 -17.29 3.30
N ILE A 390 21.91 -16.69 3.65
CA ILE A 390 20.68 -17.41 4.02
C ILE A 390 20.17 -18.25 2.85
N ILE A 391 20.14 -17.69 1.63
CA ILE A 391 19.77 -18.42 0.40
C ILE A 391 20.62 -19.69 0.23
N LYS A 392 21.92 -19.60 0.50
CA LYS A 392 22.84 -20.72 0.38
C LYS A 392 22.66 -21.72 1.52
N GLU A 393 22.63 -21.27 2.77
CA GLU A 393 22.52 -22.10 3.96
C GLU A 393 21.22 -22.89 4.03
N GLN A 394 20.12 -22.26 3.63
CA GLN A 394 18.79 -22.88 3.64
C GLN A 394 18.40 -23.56 2.33
N HIS A 395 19.32 -23.67 1.37
CA HIS A 395 19.08 -24.29 0.07
C HIS A 395 17.87 -23.70 -0.70
N LEU A 396 17.59 -22.40 -0.51
CA LEU A 396 16.37 -21.76 -1.04
C LEU A 396 16.24 -21.82 -2.56
N LYS A 397 17.36 -21.92 -3.31
CA LYS A 397 17.29 -22.06 -4.78
C LYS A 397 16.58 -23.34 -5.20
N VAL A 398 16.82 -24.45 -4.50
CA VAL A 398 16.19 -25.74 -4.81
C VAL A 398 14.74 -25.77 -4.34
N VAL A 399 14.44 -25.17 -3.17
CA VAL A 399 13.08 -24.99 -2.66
C VAL A 399 12.27 -24.13 -3.62
N GLY A 400 12.78 -22.94 -3.98
CA GLY A 400 12.10 -21.99 -4.86
C GLY A 400 11.87 -22.52 -6.27
N GLN A 401 12.77 -23.39 -6.78
CA GLN A 401 12.53 -24.06 -8.05
C GLN A 401 11.30 -24.97 -7.97
N LEU A 402 11.20 -25.80 -6.92
CA LEU A 402 10.04 -26.68 -6.74
C LEU A 402 8.76 -25.87 -6.48
N GLU A 403 8.83 -24.77 -5.74
CA GLU A 403 7.67 -23.89 -5.52
C GLU A 403 7.12 -23.36 -6.84
N GLN A 404 7.99 -22.85 -7.70
CA GLN A 404 7.57 -22.34 -9.01
C GLN A 404 7.06 -23.47 -9.93
N ASP A 405 7.72 -24.61 -9.98
CA ASP A 405 7.29 -25.75 -10.77
C ASP A 405 5.90 -26.27 -10.31
N LEU A 406 5.62 -26.25 -9.00
CA LEU A 406 4.30 -26.53 -8.46
C LEU A 406 3.29 -25.46 -8.92
N ALA A 407 3.64 -24.17 -8.78
CA ALA A 407 2.74 -23.07 -9.12
C ALA A 407 2.38 -23.01 -10.61
N PHE A 408 3.26 -23.46 -11.48
CA PHE A 408 3.04 -23.53 -12.94
C PHE A 408 2.52 -24.90 -13.42
N GLY A 409 2.50 -25.90 -12.52
CA GLY A 409 1.98 -27.24 -12.82
C GLY A 409 2.98 -28.17 -13.50
N ASP A 410 4.27 -27.81 -13.54
CA ASP A 410 5.36 -28.62 -14.07
C ASP A 410 5.79 -29.71 -13.09
N ALA A 411 5.59 -29.48 -11.78
CA ALA A 411 5.77 -30.47 -10.74
C ALA A 411 4.42 -30.90 -10.13
N GLY A 412 4.40 -32.11 -9.57
CA GLY A 412 3.23 -32.66 -8.90
C GLY A 412 3.59 -33.48 -7.66
N THR A 413 2.69 -34.40 -7.29
CA THR A 413 2.84 -35.22 -6.08
C THR A 413 4.13 -36.06 -6.07
N LYS A 414 4.58 -36.54 -7.22
CA LYS A 414 5.78 -37.39 -7.32
C LYS A 414 7.04 -36.60 -7.03
N GLU A 415 7.16 -35.44 -7.64
CA GLU A 415 8.29 -34.53 -7.48
C GLU A 415 8.36 -34.02 -6.04
N LEU A 416 7.24 -33.66 -5.45
CA LEU A 416 7.15 -33.24 -4.05
C LEU A 416 7.58 -34.37 -3.09
N ILE A 417 7.09 -35.61 -3.27
CA ILE A 417 7.48 -36.75 -2.45
C ILE A 417 9.00 -37.03 -2.58
N ASN A 418 9.51 -36.99 -3.80
CA ASN A 418 10.93 -37.18 -4.04
C ASN A 418 11.75 -36.11 -3.33
N PHE A 419 11.36 -34.85 -3.45
CA PHE A 419 12.03 -33.75 -2.77
C PHE A 419 12.06 -33.92 -1.24
N LEU A 420 10.93 -34.23 -0.62
CA LEU A 420 10.83 -34.41 0.84
C LEU A 420 11.68 -35.59 1.35
N ARG A 421 11.93 -36.59 0.51
CA ARG A 421 12.80 -37.75 0.83
C ARG A 421 14.28 -37.45 0.67
N THR A 422 14.65 -36.64 -0.32
CA THR A 422 16.04 -36.38 -0.68
C THR A 422 16.64 -35.17 0.06
N HIS A 423 15.80 -34.18 0.43
CA HIS A 423 16.23 -32.95 1.09
C HIS A 423 15.74 -32.89 2.55
N LEU A 424 16.30 -33.77 3.38
CA LEU A 424 15.93 -33.86 4.80
C LEU A 424 16.40 -32.65 5.61
N ASP A 425 17.45 -31.99 5.15
CA ASP A 425 18.10 -30.80 5.70
C ASP A 425 17.33 -29.49 5.50
N VAL A 426 16.35 -29.46 4.60
CA VAL A 426 15.46 -28.29 4.39
C VAL A 426 14.66 -28.02 5.67
N SER A 427 14.56 -26.75 6.05
CA SER A 427 13.86 -26.32 7.26
C SER A 427 12.39 -26.76 7.31
N ARG A 428 11.86 -26.91 8.54
CA ARG A 428 10.45 -27.22 8.77
C ARG A 428 9.53 -26.21 8.08
N GLU A 429 9.85 -24.92 8.18
CA GLU A 429 9.10 -23.84 7.58
C GLU A 429 9.03 -23.95 6.06
N ASN A 430 10.15 -24.17 5.39
CA ASN A 430 10.18 -24.32 3.93
C ASN A 430 9.42 -25.57 3.46
N LYS A 431 9.44 -26.66 4.23
CA LYS A 431 8.61 -27.84 3.96
C LYS A 431 7.12 -27.54 4.14
N LEU A 432 6.76 -26.75 5.17
CA LEU A 432 5.38 -26.31 5.39
C LEU A 432 4.89 -25.46 4.21
N ARG A 433 5.68 -24.47 3.77
CA ARG A 433 5.36 -23.60 2.63
C ARG A 433 5.13 -24.41 1.35
N LEU A 434 5.97 -25.40 1.05
CA LEU A 434 5.78 -26.32 -0.08
C LEU A 434 4.45 -27.08 0.01
N LEU A 435 4.07 -27.57 1.19
CA LEU A 435 2.80 -28.27 1.39
C LEU A 435 1.59 -27.34 1.31
N MET A 436 1.71 -26.10 1.78
CA MET A 436 0.67 -25.06 1.63
C MET A 436 0.44 -24.75 0.14
N ILE A 437 1.49 -24.54 -0.65
CA ILE A 437 1.40 -24.35 -2.11
C ILE A 437 0.75 -25.56 -2.77
N TYR A 438 1.19 -26.78 -2.42
CA TYR A 438 0.61 -28.00 -2.97
C TYR A 438 -0.87 -28.17 -2.61
N ALA A 439 -1.26 -27.86 -1.37
CA ALA A 439 -2.64 -27.94 -0.90
C ALA A 439 -3.54 -26.90 -1.61
N ALA A 440 -3.04 -25.68 -1.83
CA ALA A 440 -3.76 -24.64 -2.57
C ALA A 440 -4.06 -25.07 -4.03
N ILE A 441 -3.11 -25.76 -4.67
CA ILE A 441 -3.26 -26.24 -6.06
C ILE A 441 -4.10 -27.52 -6.14
N ASN A 442 -3.98 -28.42 -5.16
CA ASN A 442 -4.60 -29.73 -5.12
C ASN A 442 -5.43 -29.98 -3.86
N PRO A 443 -6.45 -29.15 -3.56
CA PRO A 443 -7.21 -29.25 -2.30
C PRO A 443 -7.91 -30.62 -2.14
N GLU A 444 -8.43 -31.20 -3.22
CA GLU A 444 -9.09 -32.52 -3.20
C GLU A 444 -8.10 -33.65 -2.84
N LYS A 445 -6.85 -33.56 -3.29
CA LYS A 445 -5.84 -34.58 -3.02
C LYS A 445 -5.29 -34.47 -1.60
N PHE A 446 -5.17 -33.24 -1.09
CA PHE A 446 -4.65 -32.98 0.25
C PHE A 446 -5.66 -33.34 1.35
N GLY A 447 -6.96 -33.19 1.11
CA GLY A 447 -8.04 -33.54 2.05
C GLY A 447 -8.22 -35.03 2.31
N SER A 448 -7.41 -35.92 1.72
CA SER A 448 -7.46 -37.38 1.91
C SER A 448 -6.32 -37.87 2.80
N GLU A 449 -6.27 -39.20 3.08
CA GLU A 449 -5.10 -39.82 3.75
C GLU A 449 -3.75 -39.46 3.13
N LYS A 450 -3.75 -39.03 1.87
CA LYS A 450 -2.52 -38.60 1.17
C LYS A 450 -1.92 -37.34 1.79
N GLY A 451 -2.76 -36.39 2.22
CA GLY A 451 -2.29 -35.19 2.93
C GLY A 451 -1.59 -35.54 4.23
N ALA A 452 -2.19 -36.40 5.06
CA ALA A 452 -1.58 -36.87 6.31
C ALA A 452 -0.23 -37.57 6.08
N LYS A 453 -0.13 -38.41 5.02
CA LYS A 453 1.15 -39.07 4.64
C LYS A 453 2.21 -38.08 4.18
N LEU A 454 1.81 -37.00 3.45
CA LEU A 454 2.74 -35.94 3.06
C LEU A 454 3.26 -35.15 4.27
N MET A 455 2.38 -34.81 5.23
CA MET A 455 2.75 -34.15 6.47
C MET A 455 3.74 -34.99 7.28
N GLN A 456 3.45 -36.29 7.43
CA GLN A 456 4.35 -37.23 8.12
C GLN A 456 5.70 -37.33 7.42
N LEU A 457 5.72 -37.39 6.08
CA LEU A 457 6.95 -37.46 5.29
C LEU A 457 7.80 -36.18 5.44
N ALA A 458 7.13 -35.03 5.56
CA ALA A 458 7.78 -33.75 5.80
C ALA A 458 8.27 -33.57 7.26
N GLY A 459 7.84 -34.44 8.18
CA GLY A 459 8.15 -34.31 9.61
C GLY A 459 7.42 -33.14 10.28
N LEU A 460 6.20 -32.81 9.79
CA LEU A 460 5.40 -31.71 10.30
C LEU A 460 4.38 -32.17 11.35
N SER A 461 4.00 -31.26 12.25
CA SER A 461 3.14 -31.53 13.40
C SER A 461 1.64 -31.46 13.06
N ALA A 462 0.80 -31.78 14.04
CA ALA A 462 -0.65 -31.59 13.94
C ALA A 462 -1.02 -30.09 13.85
N ASP A 463 -0.27 -29.21 14.51
CA ASP A 463 -0.50 -27.76 14.43
C ASP A 463 -0.20 -27.23 13.03
N ASP A 464 0.86 -27.73 12.38
CA ASP A 464 1.15 -27.39 10.97
C ASP A 464 0.03 -27.85 10.04
N MET A 465 -0.64 -28.97 10.35
CA MET A 465 -1.81 -29.44 9.59
C MET A 465 -2.98 -28.45 9.70
N ILE A 466 -3.15 -27.79 10.85
CA ILE A 466 -4.19 -26.77 11.02
C ILE A 466 -3.91 -25.61 10.05
N VAL A 467 -2.67 -25.11 9.99
CA VAL A 467 -2.25 -24.03 9.09
C VAL A 467 -2.54 -24.39 7.63
N VAL A 468 -2.16 -25.60 7.19
CA VAL A 468 -2.45 -26.04 5.82
C VAL A 468 -3.96 -26.19 5.55
N ASN A 469 -4.73 -26.63 6.55
CA ASN A 469 -6.19 -26.72 6.42
C ASN A 469 -6.85 -25.34 6.38
N ASN A 470 -6.32 -24.33 7.09
CA ASN A 470 -6.82 -22.96 7.03
C ASN A 470 -6.74 -22.40 5.60
N MET A 471 -5.71 -22.76 4.81
CA MET A 471 -5.65 -22.44 3.39
C MET A 471 -6.88 -22.92 2.61
N ARG A 472 -7.45 -24.07 2.99
CA ARG A 472 -8.66 -24.63 2.35
C ARG A 472 -9.89 -23.82 2.69
N CYS A 473 -9.94 -23.21 3.88
CA CYS A 473 -11.04 -22.33 4.26
C CYS A 473 -11.18 -21.11 3.34
N LEU A 474 -10.09 -20.69 2.69
CA LEU A 474 -10.08 -19.61 1.70
C LEU A 474 -10.56 -20.06 0.32
N CYS A 475 -10.64 -21.37 0.03
CA CYS A 475 -11.00 -21.89 -1.31
C CYS A 475 -12.49 -21.82 -1.66
N GLY A 476 -13.36 -21.46 -0.72
CA GLY A 476 -14.82 -21.55 -0.86
C GLY A 476 -15.35 -22.98 -0.54
N PRO A 477 -16.65 -23.21 -0.61
CA PRO A 477 -17.26 -24.46 -0.16
C PRO A 477 -16.69 -25.65 -0.93
N ASP A 478 -16.22 -26.65 -0.17
CA ASP A 478 -15.92 -27.97 -0.70
C ASP A 478 -17.17 -28.50 -1.40
N THR A 479 -17.11 -28.67 -2.72
CA THR A 479 -18.14 -29.41 -3.44
C THR A 479 -18.08 -30.87 -3.01
N LYS A 480 -18.71 -31.20 -1.88
CA LYS A 480 -19.06 -32.58 -1.58
C LYS A 480 -20.06 -33.00 -2.65
N LYS A 481 -19.60 -33.76 -3.62
CA LYS A 481 -20.53 -34.51 -4.49
C LYS A 481 -21.40 -35.38 -3.59
N PRO A 482 -22.72 -35.25 -3.64
CA PRO A 482 -23.56 -36.27 -3.07
C PRO A 482 -23.25 -37.59 -3.83
N SER A 483 -22.90 -38.62 -3.10
CA SER A 483 -22.74 -39.97 -3.64
C SER A 483 -24.14 -40.49 -3.98
N ALA A 484 -24.64 -40.15 -5.16
CA ALA A 484 -25.81 -40.80 -5.75
C ALA A 484 -25.34 -41.43 -7.05
N GLY A 485 -25.46 -42.76 -7.09
CA GLY A 485 -25.17 -43.53 -8.27
C GLY A 485 -26.03 -43.09 -9.45
N GLY A 486 -25.39 -42.60 -10.48
CA GLY A 486 -25.98 -42.26 -11.73
C GLY A 486 -24.86 -42.18 -12.77
N PHE A 487 -24.93 -43.03 -13.78
CA PHE A 487 -24.09 -42.99 -14.99
C PHE A 487 -24.26 -41.61 -15.65
N THR A 488 -23.29 -40.73 -15.51
CA THR A 488 -23.22 -39.48 -16.27
C THR A 488 -22.00 -39.53 -17.18
N LEU A 489 -22.27 -39.41 -18.47
CA LEU A 489 -21.29 -39.21 -19.53
C LEU A 489 -20.31 -38.08 -19.14
N LYS A 490 -19.03 -38.44 -19.10
CA LYS A 490 -17.94 -37.49 -18.86
C LYS A 490 -17.84 -36.53 -20.05
N PHE A 491 -18.50 -35.40 -19.97
CA PHE A 491 -18.02 -34.23 -20.69
C PHE A 491 -16.89 -33.62 -19.86
N ASP A 492 -15.68 -33.67 -20.37
CA ASP A 492 -14.51 -32.95 -19.85
C ASP A 492 -14.75 -31.43 -19.98
N LEU A 493 -15.52 -30.90 -19.08
CA LEU A 493 -15.42 -29.48 -18.73
C LEU A 493 -14.04 -29.31 -18.10
N HIS A 494 -13.14 -28.63 -18.80
CA HIS A 494 -11.86 -28.19 -18.28
C HIS A 494 -12.07 -27.48 -16.94
N LYS A 495 -11.98 -28.23 -15.83
CA LYS A 495 -11.88 -27.65 -14.50
C LYS A 495 -10.61 -26.79 -14.50
N LYS A 496 -10.78 -25.48 -14.60
CA LYS A 496 -9.67 -24.55 -14.32
C LYS A 496 -9.14 -24.91 -12.95
N LYS A 497 -7.95 -25.50 -12.89
CA LYS A 497 -7.25 -25.74 -11.64
C LYS A 497 -6.93 -24.36 -11.06
N HIS A 498 -7.54 -24.05 -9.93
CA HIS A 498 -7.23 -22.81 -9.21
C HIS A 498 -5.77 -22.82 -8.81
N GLY A 499 -5.09 -21.67 -9.01
CA GLY A 499 -3.70 -21.48 -8.61
C GLY A 499 -2.64 -21.85 -9.64
N ILE A 500 -2.96 -22.58 -10.73
CA ILE A 500 -1.97 -22.87 -11.76
C ILE A 500 -1.80 -21.67 -12.69
N ARG A 501 -0.57 -21.16 -12.73
CA ARG A 501 -0.14 -20.06 -13.59
C ARG A 501 0.26 -20.55 -14.97
N LYS A 502 0.24 -19.65 -15.93
CA LYS A 502 0.72 -19.89 -17.29
C LYS A 502 1.96 -19.04 -17.53
N ASP A 503 2.91 -19.59 -18.29
CA ASP A 503 4.04 -18.82 -18.75
C ASP A 503 3.58 -17.60 -19.55
N ARG A 504 4.20 -16.45 -19.30
CA ARG A 504 3.94 -15.23 -20.04
C ARG A 504 4.78 -15.20 -21.30
N ILE A 505 4.12 -15.21 -22.44
CA ILE A 505 4.79 -15.12 -23.74
C ILE A 505 5.31 -13.69 -23.92
N GLY A 506 6.63 -13.53 -24.12
CA GLY A 506 7.27 -12.23 -24.43
C GLY A 506 7.88 -11.49 -23.26
N GLU A 507 7.77 -11.98 -22.03
CA GLU A 507 8.62 -11.55 -20.92
C GLU A 507 9.83 -12.49 -20.86
N GLU A 508 11.00 -12.04 -21.32
CA GLU A 508 12.25 -12.75 -21.10
C GLU A 508 12.56 -12.73 -19.59
N SER A 509 12.38 -13.88 -18.95
CA SER A 509 12.88 -14.03 -17.59
C SER A 509 14.40 -14.13 -17.63
N THR A 510 15.08 -13.05 -17.31
CA THR A 510 16.56 -12.97 -17.33
C THR A 510 17.19 -13.89 -16.30
N TRP A 511 16.49 -14.14 -15.18
CA TRP A 511 17.02 -14.91 -14.05
C TRP A 511 16.20 -16.16 -13.77
N MET A 512 16.87 -17.21 -13.30
CA MET A 512 16.19 -18.36 -12.67
C MET A 512 15.34 -17.84 -11.51
N LEU A 513 14.17 -18.45 -11.30
CA LEU A 513 13.25 -18.10 -10.21
C LEU A 513 12.56 -16.73 -10.36
N SER A 514 12.59 -16.11 -11.52
CA SER A 514 11.86 -14.88 -11.84
C SER A 514 10.51 -15.10 -12.52
N ARG A 515 10.12 -16.37 -12.70
CA ARG A 515 8.91 -16.80 -13.43
C ARG A 515 7.61 -16.48 -12.70
N PHE A 516 7.65 -16.43 -11.37
CA PHE A 516 6.47 -16.18 -10.55
C PHE A 516 5.92 -14.75 -10.75
N TYR A 517 4.60 -14.63 -10.81
CA TYR A 517 3.85 -13.38 -10.75
C TYR A 517 2.55 -13.56 -9.96
N PRO A 518 2.08 -12.57 -9.21
CA PRO A 518 0.80 -12.64 -8.52
C PRO A 518 -0.37 -12.57 -9.52
N ILE A 519 -1.44 -13.33 -9.28
CA ILE A 519 -2.65 -13.33 -10.13
C ILE A 519 -3.27 -11.93 -10.23
N LEU A 520 -3.02 -11.09 -9.23
CA LEU A 520 -3.45 -9.70 -9.21
C LEU A 520 -2.98 -8.91 -10.45
N GLU A 521 -1.82 -9.22 -11.02
CA GLU A 521 -1.34 -8.57 -12.26
C GLU A 521 -2.34 -8.78 -13.42
N ASP A 522 -2.82 -10.01 -13.61
CA ASP A 522 -3.78 -10.31 -14.67
C ASP A 522 -5.13 -9.61 -14.43
N LEU A 523 -5.55 -9.51 -13.16
CA LEU A 523 -6.79 -8.81 -12.79
C LEU A 523 -6.71 -7.31 -13.05
N ILE A 524 -5.58 -6.69 -12.73
CA ILE A 524 -5.33 -5.27 -13.00
C ILE A 524 -5.35 -5.00 -14.51
N GLU A 525 -4.71 -5.83 -15.31
CA GLU A 525 -4.73 -5.68 -16.77
C GLU A 525 -6.13 -5.82 -17.35
N LYS A 526 -6.92 -6.80 -16.87
CA LYS A 526 -8.32 -6.99 -17.29
C LYS A 526 -9.21 -5.82 -16.85
N LEU A 527 -9.04 -5.34 -15.62
CA LEU A 527 -9.76 -4.16 -15.13
C LEU A 527 -9.44 -2.94 -16.00
N SER A 528 -8.16 -2.70 -16.29
CA SER A 528 -7.70 -1.58 -17.12
C SER A 528 -8.30 -1.59 -18.53
N LYS A 529 -8.56 -2.78 -19.09
CA LYS A 529 -9.17 -2.98 -20.40
C LYS A 529 -10.70 -3.07 -20.37
N GLY A 530 -11.31 -3.13 -19.18
CA GLY A 530 -12.75 -3.35 -19.02
C GLY A 530 -13.19 -4.79 -19.35
N GLU A 531 -12.25 -5.75 -19.25
CA GLU A 531 -12.42 -7.17 -19.62
C GLU A 531 -12.62 -8.09 -18.41
N LEU A 532 -12.97 -7.56 -17.23
CA LEU A 532 -13.29 -8.40 -16.08
C LEU A 532 -14.47 -9.32 -16.40
N PRO A 533 -14.37 -10.64 -16.10
CA PRO A 533 -15.49 -11.58 -16.27
C PRO A 533 -16.70 -11.12 -15.47
N LYS A 534 -17.82 -10.89 -16.13
CA LYS A 534 -19.04 -10.35 -15.52
C LYS A 534 -19.77 -11.32 -14.60
N ASP A 535 -19.51 -12.60 -14.75
CA ASP A 535 -20.01 -13.69 -13.92
C ASP A 535 -19.23 -13.84 -12.60
N GLU A 536 -17.98 -13.37 -12.55
CA GLU A 536 -17.13 -13.41 -11.36
C GLU A 536 -17.01 -12.04 -10.66
N TYR A 537 -17.18 -10.95 -11.40
CA TYR A 537 -17.00 -9.59 -10.88
C TYR A 537 -18.21 -8.71 -11.23
N HIS A 538 -18.91 -8.28 -10.22
CA HIS A 538 -20.04 -7.36 -10.36
C HIS A 538 -19.62 -5.92 -10.07
N CYS A 539 -20.52 -5.00 -10.36
CA CYS A 539 -20.35 -3.58 -10.09
C CYS A 539 -21.50 -3.06 -9.23
N MET A 540 -21.20 -2.22 -8.24
CA MET A 540 -22.21 -1.61 -7.38
C MET A 540 -23.03 -0.53 -8.08
N ASN A 541 -22.45 0.11 -9.09
CA ASN A 541 -23.06 1.20 -9.83
C ASN A 541 -22.91 1.01 -11.34
N ASP A 542 -23.97 1.32 -12.09
CA ASP A 542 -23.88 1.41 -13.53
C ASP A 542 -22.99 2.60 -13.93
N PRO A 543 -22.13 2.44 -14.95
CA PRO A 543 -21.24 3.53 -15.37
C PRO A 543 -22.06 4.69 -15.90
N SER A 544 -21.73 5.91 -15.45
CA SER A 544 -22.31 7.13 -16.00
C SER A 544 -21.94 7.29 -17.49
N PRO A 545 -22.76 7.96 -18.31
CA PRO A 545 -22.49 8.15 -19.73
C PRO A 545 -21.15 8.84 -20.04
N SER A 546 -20.67 9.70 -19.13
CA SER A 546 -19.37 10.37 -19.22
C SER A 546 -18.18 9.42 -19.01
N PHE A 547 -18.36 8.34 -18.26
CA PHE A 547 -17.31 7.36 -17.97
C PHE A 547 -16.99 6.44 -19.17
N ARG A 548 -17.93 6.26 -20.08
CA ARG A 548 -17.78 5.41 -21.27
C ARG A 548 -16.89 5.99 -22.38
N ARG A 549 -16.47 7.26 -22.28
CA ARG A 549 -15.62 7.91 -23.29
C ARG A 549 -14.14 7.81 -22.93
N ILE A 550 -13.56 6.63 -23.05
CA ILE A 550 -12.10 6.47 -23.11
C ILE A 550 -11.69 6.53 -24.59
N PRO A 551 -10.84 7.49 -25.03
CA PRO A 551 -10.29 7.46 -26.37
C PRO A 551 -9.30 6.30 -26.48
N GLY A 552 -9.63 5.22 -27.18
CA GLY A 552 -8.72 4.11 -27.40
C GLY A 552 -9.31 2.77 -27.86
N SER A 553 -10.61 2.55 -27.81
CA SER A 553 -11.20 1.34 -28.40
C SER A 553 -11.90 1.66 -29.72
N THR A 554 -11.20 1.48 -30.82
CA THR A 554 -11.80 1.36 -32.15
C THR A 554 -12.52 0.02 -32.25
N SER A 555 -13.81 0.00 -31.96
CA SER A 555 -14.72 -1.00 -32.54
C SER A 555 -15.61 -0.30 -33.54
N ALA A 556 -15.34 -0.61 -34.80
CA ALA A 556 -16.18 -0.23 -35.91
C ALA A 556 -17.58 -0.84 -35.76
N GLN A 557 -18.59 0.01 -35.65
CA GLN A 557 -19.94 -0.32 -36.11
C GLN A 557 -20.55 0.87 -36.85
N THR A 558 -20.80 0.59 -38.07
CA THR A 558 -21.41 1.37 -39.13
C THR A 558 -22.86 1.81 -38.82
N SER A 559 -23.10 3.10 -39.07
CA SER A 559 -24.15 3.74 -39.90
C SER A 559 -25.51 4.06 -39.27
N PRO A 560 -26.34 4.92 -39.94
CA PRO A 560 -26.01 6.07 -40.76
C PRO A 560 -26.69 7.39 -40.33
N ALA A 561 -26.25 8.43 -41.00
CA ALA A 561 -26.62 9.81 -41.08
C ALA A 561 -28.06 10.25 -40.84
N HIS A 562 -28.17 11.42 -40.14
CA HIS A 562 -28.94 12.56 -40.62
C HIS A 562 -28.36 13.84 -40.05
N GLN A 563 -27.82 14.67 -40.96
CA GLN A 563 -27.62 16.11 -40.76
C GLN A 563 -28.94 16.86 -40.87
N PRO A 564 -29.07 18.06 -40.29
CA PRO A 564 -28.77 19.23 -41.11
C PRO A 564 -27.90 20.30 -40.43
N ALA A 565 -27.35 21.07 -41.35
CA ALA A 565 -26.34 22.07 -41.19
C ALA A 565 -26.85 23.45 -40.72
N GLN A 566 -25.85 24.31 -40.52
CA GLN A 566 -25.82 25.79 -40.48
C GLN A 566 -26.01 26.41 -39.09
N SER A 567 -25.16 27.35 -38.67
CA SER A 567 -24.64 28.54 -39.36
C SER A 567 -23.45 29.11 -38.62
N MET A 568 -22.43 29.50 -39.39
CA MET A 568 -21.39 30.47 -39.00
C MET A 568 -21.99 31.82 -38.60
N ARG A 569 -21.44 32.41 -37.53
CA ARG A 569 -21.15 33.87 -37.50
C ARG A 569 -20.10 34.19 -36.43
N SER A 570 -18.98 34.64 -36.92
CA SER A 570 -17.93 35.35 -36.20
C SER A 570 -18.44 36.68 -35.63
N ARG A 571 -18.01 37.04 -34.43
CA ARG A 571 -17.73 38.44 -34.08
C ARG A 571 -16.55 38.53 -33.11
N ARG A 572 -15.45 39.07 -33.64
CA ARG A 572 -14.44 39.76 -32.87
C ARG A 572 -15.04 41.01 -32.24
N ILE A 573 -14.60 41.33 -31.03
CA ILE A 573 -14.40 42.64 -30.39
C ILE A 573 -13.79 42.27 -29.06
N GLY A 574 -12.65 42.65 -28.59
CA GLY A 574 -12.00 43.95 -28.55
C GLY A 574 -11.52 44.05 -27.11
N GLY A 575 -10.24 44.23 -26.89
CA GLY A 575 -9.59 44.20 -25.58
C GLY A 575 -10.11 45.22 -24.59
N THR A 576 -10.02 44.93 -23.34
CA THR A 576 -9.82 45.91 -22.28
C THR A 576 -9.00 45.34 -21.15
N TRP A 577 -7.96 46.05 -20.86
CA TRP A 577 -7.06 46.00 -19.74
C TRP A 577 -7.85 46.33 -18.47
N ALA A 578 -7.98 45.35 -17.57
CA ALA A 578 -8.13 45.60 -16.13
C ALA A 578 -7.78 44.31 -15.39
N ARG A 579 -6.56 44.22 -14.90
CA ARG A 579 -6.21 43.31 -13.81
C ARG A 579 -6.70 43.96 -12.51
N PRO A 580 -7.54 43.32 -11.72
CA PRO A 580 -7.58 43.59 -10.29
C PRO A 580 -6.38 42.84 -9.68
N ARG A 581 -5.43 43.59 -9.16
CA ARG A 581 -4.52 43.10 -8.13
C ARG A 581 -5.36 42.80 -6.90
N ASN A 582 -5.63 41.55 -6.63
CA ASN A 582 -5.89 41.09 -5.28
C ASN A 582 -4.72 40.17 -4.90
N SER A 583 -3.81 40.78 -4.14
CA SER A 583 -2.89 40.09 -3.26
C SER A 583 -3.70 39.38 -2.18
N ASP A 584 -3.95 38.11 -2.40
CA ASP A 584 -4.27 37.17 -1.34
C ASP A 584 -3.86 35.77 -1.84
N ASP A 585 -2.54 35.50 -1.80
CA ASP A 585 -1.97 34.17 -1.96
C ASP A 585 -2.26 33.37 -0.71
N GLY A 586 -3.54 33.11 -0.47
CA GLY A 586 -3.96 32.09 0.45
C GLY A 586 -3.78 30.73 -0.20
N TYR A 587 -2.79 29.95 0.21
CA TYR A 587 -2.78 28.51 0.01
C TYR A 587 -4.05 27.94 0.66
N SER A 588 -5.14 27.89 -0.09
CA SER A 588 -6.33 27.24 0.36
C SER A 588 -6.17 25.73 0.16
N SER A 589 -6.81 24.93 0.98
CA SER A 589 -6.89 23.46 0.83
C SER A 589 -7.29 23.03 -0.59
N ASP A 590 -7.97 23.89 -1.32
CA ASP A 590 -8.31 23.78 -2.73
C ASP A 590 -7.12 23.70 -3.68
N SER A 591 -5.93 24.28 -3.35
CA SER A 591 -4.80 24.28 -4.26
C SER A 591 -4.12 22.92 -4.37
N VAL A 592 -3.98 22.21 -3.25
CA VAL A 592 -3.37 20.87 -3.19
C VAL A 592 -4.25 19.86 -3.95
N LEU A 593 -5.55 19.99 -3.80
CA LEU A 593 -6.52 19.08 -4.43
C LEU A 593 -6.80 19.41 -5.90
N LYS A 594 -6.67 20.67 -6.32
CA LYS A 594 -6.71 21.05 -7.75
C LYS A 594 -5.53 20.48 -8.53
N HIS A 595 -4.35 20.39 -7.91
CA HIS A 595 -3.18 19.75 -8.53
C HIS A 595 -3.39 18.23 -8.70
N ALA A 596 -3.96 17.52 -7.72
CA ALA A 596 -4.26 16.10 -7.85
C ALA A 596 -5.23 15.82 -9.02
N SER A 597 -6.23 16.67 -9.26
CA SER A 597 -7.15 16.50 -10.37
C SER A 597 -6.56 16.86 -11.75
N SER A 598 -5.52 17.68 -11.81
CA SER A 598 -4.86 18.05 -13.08
C SER A 598 -3.98 16.92 -13.62
N ASP A 599 -3.46 16.05 -12.73
CA ASP A 599 -2.59 14.93 -13.11
C ASP A 599 -3.37 13.79 -13.78
N LEU A 600 -4.66 13.64 -13.49
CA LEU A 600 -5.57 12.71 -14.19
C LEU A 600 -5.58 12.90 -15.71
N ARG A 601 -5.39 14.12 -16.19
CA ARG A 601 -5.37 14.42 -17.63
C ARG A 601 -4.12 13.90 -18.34
N LYS A 602 -3.03 13.63 -17.59
CA LYS A 602 -1.75 13.16 -18.15
C LYS A 602 -1.59 11.65 -18.09
N PHE A 603 -2.10 11.01 -17.03
CA PHE A 603 -1.87 9.58 -16.73
C PHE A 603 -3.12 8.69 -16.87
N GLY A 604 -4.25 9.21 -17.31
CA GLY A 604 -5.50 8.44 -17.36
C GLY A 604 -6.11 8.22 -15.96
N GLN A 605 -7.25 7.51 -15.94
CA GLN A 605 -8.00 7.24 -14.69
C GLN A 605 -7.22 6.30 -13.79
N ARG A 606 -7.18 6.60 -12.48
CA ARG A 606 -6.57 5.74 -11.46
C ARG A 606 -7.30 4.42 -11.31
N LEU A 607 -6.55 3.40 -10.95
CA LEU A 607 -7.07 2.09 -10.59
C LEU A 607 -6.73 1.82 -9.12
N PHE A 608 -7.74 1.52 -8.34
CA PHE A 608 -7.58 1.08 -6.96
C PHE A 608 -7.94 -0.39 -6.87
N ILE A 609 -7.10 -1.17 -6.22
CA ILE A 609 -7.37 -2.56 -5.93
C ILE A 609 -7.34 -2.72 -4.40
N PHE A 610 -8.33 -3.39 -3.84
CA PHE A 610 -8.35 -3.69 -2.42
C PHE A 610 -8.42 -5.19 -2.18
N VAL A 611 -7.42 -5.72 -1.45
CA VAL A 611 -7.32 -7.14 -1.10
C VAL A 611 -7.70 -7.34 0.37
N ILE A 612 -8.76 -8.09 0.62
CA ILE A 612 -9.18 -8.47 1.98
C ILE A 612 -8.37 -9.70 2.39
N GLY A 613 -7.73 -9.64 3.54
CA GLY A 613 -6.92 -10.73 4.08
C GLY A 613 -5.43 -10.62 3.72
N GLY A 614 -4.92 -9.39 3.62
CA GLY A 614 -3.52 -9.07 3.45
C GLY A 614 -3.04 -9.03 1.99
N ALA A 615 -2.28 -8.01 1.64
CA ALA A 615 -1.53 -7.96 0.38
C ALA A 615 -0.08 -8.39 0.61
N THR A 616 0.60 -8.76 -0.46
CA THR A 616 2.00 -9.17 -0.45
C THR A 616 2.90 -8.13 -1.10
N ARG A 617 4.20 -8.21 -0.86
CA ARG A 617 5.18 -7.32 -1.50
C ARG A 617 5.27 -7.54 -3.01
N SER A 618 5.06 -8.77 -3.48
CA SER A 618 5.00 -9.05 -4.90
C SER A 618 3.79 -8.38 -5.57
N GLU A 619 2.66 -8.29 -4.89
CA GLU A 619 1.47 -7.57 -5.37
C GLU A 619 1.68 -6.05 -5.36
N LEU A 620 2.37 -5.51 -4.35
CA LEU A 620 2.76 -4.10 -4.33
C LEU A 620 3.72 -3.77 -5.47
N ARG A 621 4.72 -4.61 -5.72
CA ARG A 621 5.62 -4.50 -6.88
C ARG A 621 4.84 -4.56 -8.19
N ALA A 622 3.84 -5.42 -8.30
CA ALA A 622 2.98 -5.51 -9.48
C ALA A 622 2.24 -4.20 -9.75
N ALA A 623 1.75 -3.51 -8.72
CA ALA A 623 1.12 -2.19 -8.87
C ALA A 623 2.11 -1.17 -9.45
N HIS A 624 3.35 -1.12 -8.94
CA HIS A 624 4.39 -0.25 -9.47
C HIS A 624 4.76 -0.57 -10.93
N LYS A 625 5.00 -1.85 -11.25
CA LYS A 625 5.32 -2.34 -12.59
C LYS A 625 4.23 -1.96 -13.60
N LEU A 626 2.98 -2.23 -13.24
CA LEU A 626 1.85 -2.01 -14.13
C LEU A 626 1.49 -0.52 -14.26
N SER A 627 1.75 0.31 -13.26
CA SER A 627 1.57 1.76 -13.39
C SER A 627 2.44 2.32 -14.52
N GLY A 628 3.69 1.90 -14.60
CA GLY A 628 4.59 2.26 -15.70
C GLY A 628 4.15 1.71 -17.06
N LYS A 629 3.74 0.43 -17.09
CA LYS A 629 3.31 -0.27 -18.32
C LYS A 629 2.01 0.29 -18.90
N LEU A 630 1.01 0.51 -18.04
CA LEU A 630 -0.34 0.93 -18.46
C LEU A 630 -0.49 2.45 -18.54
N LYS A 631 0.50 3.21 -18.08
CA LYS A 631 0.45 4.68 -17.93
C LYS A 631 -0.80 5.14 -17.17
N ARG A 632 -1.17 4.39 -16.15
CA ARG A 632 -2.25 4.66 -15.22
C ARG A 632 -1.71 4.46 -13.80
N GLU A 633 -1.99 5.36 -12.88
CA GLU A 633 -1.59 5.18 -11.50
C GLU A 633 -2.44 4.06 -10.87
N ILE A 634 -1.76 3.04 -10.35
CA ILE A 634 -2.39 1.89 -9.69
C ILE A 634 -2.05 1.98 -8.21
N ILE A 635 -3.07 1.98 -7.38
CA ILE A 635 -2.93 2.05 -5.93
C ILE A 635 -3.46 0.76 -5.33
N LEU A 636 -2.59 0.02 -4.65
CA LEU A 636 -2.93 -1.20 -3.95
C LEU A 636 -3.33 -0.87 -2.51
N GLY A 637 -4.56 -1.23 -2.14
CA GLY A 637 -5.05 -1.21 -0.79
C GLY A 637 -5.20 -2.63 -0.23
N SER A 638 -5.05 -2.79 1.08
CA SER A 638 -5.30 -4.06 1.74
C SER A 638 -5.71 -3.89 3.20
N SER A 639 -6.20 -4.97 3.81
CA SER A 639 -6.41 -5.04 5.26
C SER A 639 -5.09 -4.89 6.02
N SER A 640 -4.04 -5.57 5.56
CA SER A 640 -2.67 -5.61 6.09
C SER A 640 -1.66 -5.77 4.95
N LEU A 641 -0.38 -5.65 5.24
CA LEU A 641 0.70 -6.08 4.35
C LEU A 641 1.36 -7.28 5.03
N ASP A 642 1.18 -8.46 4.44
CA ASP A 642 1.58 -9.71 5.07
C ASP A 642 2.85 -10.25 4.40
N ASP A 643 3.86 -10.44 5.20
CA ASP A 643 5.08 -11.14 4.79
C ASP A 643 4.93 -12.64 5.11
N PRO A 644 5.62 -13.55 4.39
CA PRO A 644 5.41 -14.99 4.54
C PRO A 644 5.53 -15.51 5.98
N PRO A 645 6.51 -15.09 6.82
CA PRO A 645 6.59 -15.53 8.20
C PRO A 645 5.36 -15.19 9.05
N GLN A 646 4.68 -14.09 8.75
CA GLN A 646 3.44 -13.69 9.42
C GLN A 646 2.26 -14.50 8.91
N PHE A 647 2.15 -14.65 7.58
CA PHE A 647 1.02 -15.34 6.96
C PHE A 647 0.94 -16.82 7.36
N ILE A 648 2.06 -17.52 7.49
CA ILE A 648 2.09 -18.95 7.90
C ILE A 648 1.73 -19.18 9.37
N THR A 649 1.59 -18.12 10.18
CA THR A 649 1.16 -18.21 11.60
C THR A 649 -0.34 -17.94 11.79
N ILE A 650 -1.05 -17.51 10.76
CA ILE A 650 -2.49 -17.26 10.75
C ILE A 650 -3.22 -18.56 10.41
#